data_d541571c3fd7a4ed6bab1a0270785248
#
_entry.id   d541571c3fd7a4ed6bab1a0270785248
#
_cell.length_a   1.000
_cell.length_b   1.000
_cell.length_c   1.000
_cell.angle_alpha   90.00
_cell.angle_beta   90.00
_cell.angle_gamma   90.00
#
_symmetry.space_group_name_H-M   'P 1'
#
loop_
_entity.id
_entity.type
_entity.pdbx_description
1 polymer ?
#
loop_
_entity_poly.entity_id
_entity_poly.type
_entity_poly.pdbx_seq_one_letter_code
_entity_poly.pdbx_strand_id
1 'polypeptide(L)'
;MKKHLSIALTLATPFATSTAYAETLELAQLETVVVTATREERRKMELPESIQSFDRETIDAVAPSHPSEILNRAAGVHVNNLSGEGHMTAIRQPITTRGVYLYLEDGVPVRPTGFFNHNALYEVNIPQSGQLEVTKGPGSALYGSDAIGGIINSLSRKPPAETEVMINFEAGSNDWQRALLSAGTSHGGHGLSINLNATDNSGYRDEADYDRTSLTGRWDFATGDQLSIKTLLSYTQVNQSGVSSLEEFDYKNNDKKNRFHGDTAFREVDALRLSSEFSWATSDSTLATLTPYYRNNTTSMAPSWMVTYDPNERESEFQSYGLLSKYRVRSNDTVQWIIGLDIDYTPSKYQEEAVSHSLEDDIYTGYISLNNSNYDFDAEQTSLSPYAHIEVQVSEKLLASVGLRYDYFDISYKDNLSSSDPESIFIPQLGRPVTHRRPDDQDISFEQLSPKLGLVYTLNDHHATYFNYRQAFSIPSVTTLFRSGSTQITDKLEPITADSYELGIRGQASDAIFYELAIYQMDISDDIVSVVNGFERNVYNAGETEHQGIELSINGAITEEFSYAAGFTKTRQTYKNFSYTCCFPTQNIDVSDNDIGKAPDTIGNVVLVYTPVIFTGLRLEVEWEHLGDYYTDETNTADYGGHDLYNFRVNYVLGNGLELYGRVQNIGDKRYSTYTSNQVGDPDISYRPGNPRSAYAGFRYTF
;
A
#
# COMPACT_ATOMS: atom_id res chain seq x y z
N MET A 1 -12.04 48.18 -1.12
CA MET A 1 -11.04 48.87 -1.95
C MET A 1 -10.21 47.79 -2.65
N LYS A 2 -10.51 47.52 -3.92
CA LYS A 2 -9.80 46.54 -4.75
C LYS A 2 -8.48 47.19 -5.24
N LYS A 3 -7.33 46.56 -4.96
CA LYS A 3 -6.06 46.93 -5.59
C LYS A 3 -5.74 45.89 -6.66
N HIS A 4 -5.80 46.30 -7.90
CA HIS A 4 -5.29 45.52 -9.04
C HIS A 4 -3.76 45.56 -9.04
N LEU A 5 -3.14 44.40 -9.01
CA LEU A 5 -1.69 44.24 -9.24
C LEU A 5 -1.51 43.75 -10.68
N SER A 6 -1.03 44.63 -11.56
CA SER A 6 -0.67 44.27 -12.94
C SER A 6 0.78 43.83 -12.94
N ILE A 7 1.05 42.56 -13.25
CA ILE A 7 2.39 42.05 -13.49
C ILE A 7 2.59 41.97 -15.00
N ALA A 8 3.49 42.79 -15.50
CA ALA A 8 3.95 42.74 -16.89
C ALA A 8 5.00 41.63 -17.04
N LEU A 9 4.66 40.58 -17.77
CA LEU A 9 5.56 39.45 -18.10
C LEU A 9 6.30 39.77 -19.39
N THR A 10 7.60 40.01 -19.30
CA THR A 10 8.47 40.20 -20.49
C THR A 10 8.97 38.81 -20.91
N LEU A 11 8.45 38.31 -22.04
CA LEU A 11 8.89 37.07 -22.65
C LEU A 11 10.24 37.28 -23.37
N ALA A 12 11.30 36.72 -22.80
CA ALA A 12 12.56 36.52 -23.48
C ALA A 12 12.62 35.09 -24.01
N THR A 13 12.57 34.91 -25.32
CA THR A 13 12.70 33.60 -26.00
C THR A 13 14.16 33.26 -26.21
N PRO A 14 14.68 32.15 -25.70
CA PRO A 14 15.82 31.49 -26.33
C PRO A 14 15.31 30.42 -27.29
N PHE A 15 15.68 30.53 -28.55
CA PHE A 15 15.58 29.45 -29.51
C PHE A 15 16.57 28.34 -29.10
N ALA A 16 16.09 27.31 -28.47
CA ALA A 16 16.83 26.06 -28.38
C ALA A 16 16.28 25.10 -29.44
N THR A 17 17.15 24.67 -30.35
CA THR A 17 16.86 23.63 -31.32
C THR A 17 16.66 22.30 -30.54
N SER A 18 15.41 21.88 -30.42
CA SER A 18 15.08 20.55 -29.93
C SER A 18 15.47 19.53 -30.99
N THR A 19 16.55 18.82 -30.79
CA THR A 19 16.74 17.49 -31.40
C THR A 19 15.64 16.60 -30.83
N ALA A 20 14.77 16.11 -31.72
CA ALA A 20 13.77 15.11 -31.38
C ALA A 20 14.49 13.86 -30.84
N TYR A 21 14.38 13.62 -29.56
CA TYR A 21 14.65 12.31 -28.97
C TYR A 21 13.49 11.41 -29.39
N ALA A 22 13.63 10.71 -30.50
CA ALA A 22 13.08 9.37 -30.61
C ALA A 22 13.97 8.51 -29.71
N GLU A 23 13.79 8.60 -28.40
CA GLU A 23 14.30 7.58 -27.51
C GLU A 23 13.53 6.32 -27.84
N THR A 24 14.18 5.45 -28.61
CA THR A 24 13.93 4.02 -28.59
C THR A 24 13.65 3.65 -27.14
N LEU A 25 12.55 2.95 -26.91
CA LEU A 25 12.33 2.16 -25.71
C LEU A 25 13.51 1.17 -25.58
N GLU A 26 14.68 1.73 -25.28
CA GLU A 26 15.85 0.94 -24.99
C GLU A 26 15.52 0.08 -23.79
N LEU A 27 15.64 -1.15 -23.98
CA LEU A 27 15.85 -2.34 -23.22
C LEU A 27 16.37 -2.15 -21.77
N ALA A 28 15.99 -1.04 -21.14
CA ALA A 28 16.35 -0.63 -19.78
C ALA A 28 15.82 -1.60 -18.68
N GLN A 29 15.02 -2.59 -19.04
CA GLN A 29 14.40 -3.44 -18.01
C GLN A 29 15.32 -4.52 -17.44
N LEU A 30 16.33 -4.97 -18.18
CA LEU A 30 17.39 -5.83 -17.61
C LEU A 30 18.28 -5.06 -16.65
N GLU A 31 18.43 -3.76 -16.89
CA GLU A 31 19.20 -2.84 -16.06
C GLU A 31 18.35 -2.10 -15.03
N THR A 32 17.05 -2.42 -14.91
CA THR A 32 16.19 -1.80 -13.91
C THR A 32 16.80 -1.97 -12.53
N VAL A 33 17.14 -0.85 -11.92
CA VAL A 33 17.70 -0.78 -10.57
C VAL A 33 16.57 -0.63 -9.59
N VAL A 34 16.60 -1.45 -8.55
CA VAL A 34 15.64 -1.43 -7.44
C VAL A 34 16.37 -1.45 -6.10
N VAL A 35 15.74 -0.92 -5.07
CA VAL A 35 16.34 -0.73 -3.74
C VAL A 35 15.70 -1.64 -2.70
N THR A 36 14.40 -1.89 -2.78
CA THR A 36 13.61 -2.51 -1.70
C THR A 36 14.06 -3.92 -1.34
N ALA A 37 14.41 -4.75 -2.33
CA ALA A 37 14.76 -6.16 -2.09
C ALA A 37 16.01 -6.40 -1.23
N THR A 38 16.95 -5.44 -1.20
CA THR A 38 18.22 -5.59 -0.47
C THR A 38 18.59 -4.38 0.40
N ARG A 39 17.75 -3.35 0.46
CA ARG A 39 18.08 -2.01 1.00
C ARG A 39 19.30 -1.38 0.32
N GLU A 40 19.61 -1.79 -0.92
CA GLU A 40 20.68 -1.29 -1.77
C GLU A 40 20.26 -1.26 -3.22
N GLU A 41 20.79 -0.32 -4.01
CA GLU A 41 20.59 -0.30 -5.45
C GLU A 41 21.17 -1.57 -6.08
N ARG A 42 20.32 -2.38 -6.71
CA ARG A 42 20.66 -3.62 -7.39
C ARG A 42 19.92 -3.75 -8.70
N ARG A 43 20.56 -4.37 -9.66
CA ARG A 43 19.89 -4.76 -10.90
C ARG A 43 18.90 -5.88 -10.61
N LYS A 44 17.70 -5.78 -11.17
CA LYS A 44 16.63 -6.77 -11.01
C LYS A 44 17.11 -8.20 -11.34
N MET A 45 17.99 -8.35 -12.33
CA MET A 45 18.55 -9.65 -12.74
C MET A 45 19.38 -10.35 -11.65
N GLU A 46 19.90 -9.61 -10.69
CA GLU A 46 20.76 -10.12 -9.60
C GLU A 46 19.97 -10.49 -8.33
N LEU A 47 18.64 -10.28 -8.33
CA LEU A 47 17.81 -10.48 -7.15
C LEU A 47 17.14 -11.84 -7.16
N PRO A 48 17.08 -12.54 -6.03
CA PRO A 48 16.33 -13.79 -5.91
C PRO A 48 14.85 -13.58 -5.60
N GLU A 49 14.31 -12.38 -5.68
CA GLU A 49 12.92 -12.02 -5.40
C GLU A 49 12.17 -11.53 -6.63
N SER A 50 10.84 -11.78 -6.69
CA SER A 50 9.97 -11.14 -7.67
C SER A 50 9.69 -9.70 -7.24
N ILE A 51 10.07 -8.77 -8.10
CA ILE A 51 9.89 -7.33 -7.87
C ILE A 51 9.42 -6.62 -9.13
N GLN A 52 8.44 -5.73 -8.97
CA GLN A 52 7.96 -4.83 -10.01
C GLN A 52 8.28 -3.40 -9.64
N SER A 53 8.70 -2.60 -10.62
CA SER A 53 8.93 -1.17 -10.44
C SER A 53 8.17 -0.36 -11.49
N PHE A 54 7.72 0.82 -11.09
CA PHE A 54 7.09 1.82 -11.95
C PHE A 54 7.88 3.11 -11.81
N ASP A 55 8.48 3.53 -12.89
CA ASP A 55 9.27 4.75 -12.94
C ASP A 55 8.41 6.02 -13.01
N ARG A 56 9.06 7.17 -12.95
CA ARG A 56 8.39 8.47 -13.01
C ARG A 56 7.58 8.65 -14.29
N GLU A 57 8.10 8.22 -15.43
CA GLU A 57 7.43 8.35 -16.72
C GLU A 57 6.12 7.55 -16.76
N THR A 58 6.13 6.32 -16.23
CA THR A 58 4.94 5.49 -16.08
C THR A 58 3.92 6.14 -15.15
N ILE A 59 4.36 6.68 -13.99
CA ILE A 59 3.48 7.37 -13.04
C ILE A 59 2.84 8.60 -13.70
N ASP A 60 3.61 9.38 -14.44
CA ASP A 60 3.12 10.55 -15.18
C ASP A 60 2.12 10.18 -16.28
N ALA A 61 2.39 9.12 -17.03
CA ALA A 61 1.53 8.65 -18.12
C ALA A 61 0.19 8.10 -17.59
N VAL A 62 0.19 7.41 -16.45
CA VAL A 62 -1.02 6.91 -15.79
C VAL A 62 -1.80 8.04 -15.14
N ALA A 63 -1.11 9.03 -14.57
CA ALA A 63 -1.69 10.13 -13.79
C ALA A 63 -2.68 9.63 -12.71
N PRO A 64 -2.30 8.67 -11.82
CA PRO A 64 -3.25 7.95 -11.00
C PRO A 64 -4.01 8.86 -10.06
N SER A 65 -5.34 8.71 -9.99
CA SER A 65 -6.19 9.36 -8.98
C SER A 65 -6.27 8.53 -7.69
N HIS A 66 -6.03 7.24 -7.80
CA HIS A 66 -6.00 6.30 -6.69
C HIS A 66 -4.84 5.31 -6.86
N PRO A 67 -4.21 4.81 -5.77
CA PRO A 67 -3.09 3.86 -5.85
C PRO A 67 -3.35 2.61 -6.71
N SER A 68 -4.59 2.14 -6.76
CA SER A 68 -4.98 0.96 -7.55
C SER A 68 -4.65 1.10 -9.03
N GLU A 69 -4.76 2.29 -9.61
CA GLU A 69 -4.57 2.53 -11.05
C GLU A 69 -3.15 2.26 -11.54
N ILE A 70 -2.16 2.32 -10.65
CA ILE A 70 -0.76 2.02 -10.98
C ILE A 70 -0.32 0.66 -10.42
N LEU A 71 -0.73 0.31 -9.19
CA LEU A 71 -0.29 -0.91 -8.52
C LEU A 71 -0.91 -2.16 -9.12
N ASN A 72 -2.15 -2.12 -9.62
CA ASN A 72 -2.82 -3.23 -10.29
C ASN A 72 -2.16 -3.62 -11.64
N ARG A 73 -1.21 -2.84 -12.13
CA ARG A 73 -0.38 -3.20 -13.29
C ARG A 73 0.70 -4.23 -12.97
N ALA A 74 1.01 -4.43 -11.69
CA ALA A 74 1.94 -5.48 -11.26
C ALA A 74 1.23 -6.84 -11.22
N ALA A 75 1.83 -7.86 -11.84
CA ALA A 75 1.30 -9.22 -11.80
C ALA A 75 1.15 -9.69 -10.34
N GLY A 76 -0.02 -10.24 -9.98
CA GLY A 76 -0.31 -10.73 -8.63
C GLY A 76 -0.58 -9.66 -7.58
N VAL A 77 -0.78 -8.42 -7.99
CA VAL A 77 -1.14 -7.32 -7.11
C VAL A 77 -2.54 -6.83 -7.43
N HIS A 78 -3.37 -6.75 -6.41
CA HIS A 78 -4.68 -6.10 -6.50
C HIS A 78 -4.86 -5.14 -5.31
N VAL A 79 -5.09 -3.89 -5.62
CA VAL A 79 -5.47 -2.84 -4.67
C VAL A 79 -6.86 -2.39 -5.07
N ASN A 80 -7.83 -2.53 -4.18
CA ASN A 80 -9.18 -2.09 -4.48
C ASN A 80 -9.38 -0.60 -4.12
N ASN A 81 -10.41 0.02 -4.69
CA ASN A 81 -10.84 1.37 -4.34
C ASN A 81 -12.11 1.29 -3.48
N LEU A 82 -12.03 1.74 -2.23
CA LEU A 82 -13.14 1.74 -1.27
C LEU A 82 -13.86 3.08 -1.16
N SER A 83 -13.68 3.98 -2.11
CA SER A 83 -14.05 5.40 -2.13
C SER A 83 -12.99 6.29 -1.46
N GLY A 84 -12.86 7.52 -1.94
CA GLY A 84 -11.81 8.43 -1.50
C GLY A 84 -10.42 7.83 -1.71
N GLU A 85 -9.59 7.90 -0.71
CA GLU A 85 -8.26 7.28 -0.65
C GLU A 85 -8.29 5.87 -0.04
N GLY A 86 -9.46 5.37 0.37
CA GLY A 86 -9.60 4.08 1.05
C GLY A 86 -9.26 2.90 0.15
N HIS A 87 -8.43 1.98 0.65
CA HIS A 87 -8.02 0.79 -0.10
C HIS A 87 -7.74 -0.39 0.82
N MET A 88 -7.77 -1.58 0.25
CA MET A 88 -7.20 -2.82 0.75
C MET A 88 -6.30 -3.40 -0.33
N THR A 89 -5.30 -4.14 0.10
CA THR A 89 -4.30 -4.74 -0.80
C THR A 89 -4.42 -6.25 -0.76
N ALA A 90 -4.18 -6.90 -1.90
CA ALA A 90 -4.01 -8.34 -2.05
C ALA A 90 -2.74 -8.59 -2.87
N ILE A 91 -1.71 -9.12 -2.23
CA ILE A 91 -0.48 -9.63 -2.86
C ILE A 91 -0.22 -11.00 -2.26
N ARG A 92 -0.49 -12.07 -3.01
CA ARG A 92 -0.39 -13.46 -2.54
C ARG A 92 -1.22 -13.76 -1.28
N GLN A 93 -2.17 -12.88 -0.96
CA GLN A 93 -3.07 -12.91 0.18
C GLN A 93 -4.50 -12.57 -0.29
N PRO A 94 -5.54 -12.88 0.48
CA PRO A 94 -6.88 -12.38 0.19
C PRO A 94 -6.94 -10.85 0.29
N ILE A 95 -7.97 -10.25 -0.28
CA ILE A 95 -8.29 -8.82 -0.08
C ILE A 95 -8.60 -8.64 1.41
N THR A 96 -7.74 -7.93 2.14
CA THR A 96 -7.79 -7.89 3.59
C THR A 96 -7.44 -6.54 4.18
N THR A 97 -7.95 -6.31 5.41
CA THR A 97 -7.57 -5.19 6.28
C THR A 97 -6.50 -5.56 7.30
N ARG A 98 -5.90 -6.75 7.20
CA ARG A 98 -4.85 -7.21 8.12
C ARG A 98 -3.53 -6.49 7.85
N GLY A 99 -2.67 -6.38 8.87
CA GLY A 99 -1.33 -5.82 8.78
C GLY A 99 -0.33 -6.82 8.18
N VAL A 100 -0.56 -7.26 6.95
CA VAL A 100 0.30 -8.25 6.26
C VAL A 100 1.10 -7.66 5.09
N TYR A 101 1.02 -6.34 4.92
CA TYR A 101 1.78 -5.57 3.94
C TYR A 101 2.56 -4.45 4.61
N LEU A 102 3.79 -4.24 4.17
CA LEU A 102 4.61 -3.14 4.64
C LEU A 102 4.66 -2.03 3.59
N TYR A 103 4.32 -0.82 3.99
CA TYR A 103 4.39 0.37 3.15
C TYR A 103 5.56 1.23 3.59
N LEU A 104 6.39 1.59 2.61
CA LEU A 104 7.61 2.38 2.84
C LEU A 104 7.59 3.67 2.02
N GLU A 105 8.26 4.69 2.54
CA GLU A 105 8.67 5.89 1.79
C GLU A 105 10.18 6.04 1.94
N ASP A 106 10.91 5.95 0.82
CA ASP A 106 12.38 5.90 0.78
C ASP A 106 13.00 4.86 1.74
N GLY A 107 12.36 3.70 1.89
CA GLY A 107 12.82 2.62 2.75
C GLY A 107 12.47 2.76 4.24
N VAL A 108 11.84 3.86 4.65
CA VAL A 108 11.34 4.08 6.03
C VAL A 108 9.88 3.64 6.10
N PRO A 109 9.47 2.78 7.06
CA PRO A 109 8.08 2.40 7.24
C PRO A 109 7.17 3.62 7.44
N VAL A 110 6.07 3.69 6.70
CA VAL A 110 5.10 4.80 6.77
C VAL A 110 4.46 4.87 8.14
N ARG A 111 4.15 3.71 8.73
CA ARG A 111 3.63 3.57 10.09
C ARG A 111 4.50 2.63 10.92
N PRO A 112 4.48 2.74 12.26
CA PRO A 112 5.19 1.79 13.11
C PRO A 112 4.56 0.38 13.03
N THR A 113 5.35 -0.62 13.32
CA THR A 113 4.89 -2.01 13.48
C THR A 113 3.78 -2.09 14.53
N GLY A 114 2.80 -2.96 14.32
CA GLY A 114 1.70 -3.13 15.27
C GLY A 114 0.66 -2.01 15.26
N PHE A 115 0.78 -1.02 14.37
CA PHE A 115 -0.24 -0.02 14.14
C PHE A 115 -1.04 -0.37 12.88
N PHE A 116 -2.31 0.02 12.88
CA PHE A 116 -3.25 -0.27 11.81
C PHE A 116 -2.74 0.21 10.44
N ASN A 117 -2.41 -0.71 9.54
CA ASN A 117 -1.53 -0.44 8.42
C ASN A 117 -2.13 -0.70 7.02
N HIS A 118 -3.30 -1.33 6.91
CA HIS A 118 -3.82 -1.81 5.63
C HIS A 118 -4.04 -0.74 4.55
N ASN A 119 -4.15 0.51 4.92
CA ASN A 119 -4.45 1.63 4.03
C ASN A 119 -3.47 2.81 4.19
N ALA A 120 -2.21 2.54 4.55
CA ALA A 120 -1.22 3.58 4.79
C ALA A 120 -0.76 4.31 3.51
N LEU A 121 -1.08 3.80 2.30
CA LEU A 121 -0.71 4.48 1.05
C LEU A 121 -1.35 5.86 0.87
N TYR A 122 -2.46 6.16 1.55
CA TYR A 122 -3.02 7.51 1.47
C TYR A 122 -2.16 8.57 2.18
N GLU A 123 -1.21 8.16 3.02
CA GLU A 123 -0.21 9.08 3.58
C GLU A 123 0.94 9.38 2.62
N VAL A 124 1.03 8.67 1.48
CA VAL A 124 2.12 8.79 0.51
C VAL A 124 1.64 9.55 -0.73
N ASN A 125 2.42 10.52 -1.18
CA ASN A 125 2.09 11.34 -2.36
C ASN A 125 2.47 10.61 -3.66
N ILE A 126 1.78 9.51 -3.95
CA ILE A 126 2.05 8.64 -5.11
C ILE A 126 2.10 9.40 -6.45
N PRO A 127 1.18 10.33 -6.77
CA PRO A 127 1.23 11.06 -8.05
C PRO A 127 2.52 11.84 -8.29
N GLN A 128 3.30 12.13 -7.25
CA GLN A 128 4.56 12.84 -7.35
C GLN A 128 5.77 12.02 -6.86
N SER A 129 5.62 10.70 -6.69
CA SER A 129 6.73 9.79 -6.43
C SER A 129 7.71 9.74 -7.61
N GLY A 130 8.98 9.49 -7.34
CA GLY A 130 9.99 9.28 -8.37
C GLY A 130 9.94 7.88 -8.96
N GLN A 131 9.64 6.89 -8.14
CA GLN A 131 9.51 5.47 -8.50
C GLN A 131 8.63 4.78 -7.47
N LEU A 132 7.90 3.74 -7.89
CA LEU A 132 7.21 2.81 -6.99
C LEU A 132 7.81 1.43 -7.18
N GLU A 133 8.09 0.73 -6.07
CA GLU A 133 8.59 -0.64 -6.08
C GLU A 133 7.62 -1.54 -5.30
N VAL A 134 7.31 -2.70 -5.86
CA VAL A 134 6.49 -3.74 -5.24
C VAL A 134 7.30 -5.03 -5.18
N THR A 135 7.77 -5.39 -3.98
CA THR A 135 8.39 -6.69 -3.71
C THR A 135 7.32 -7.64 -3.22
N LYS A 136 7.21 -8.82 -3.84
CA LYS A 136 6.16 -9.79 -3.55
C LYS A 136 6.64 -10.88 -2.60
N GLY A 137 5.75 -11.29 -1.69
CA GLY A 137 6.03 -12.28 -0.64
C GLY A 137 6.86 -11.73 0.53
N PRO A 138 7.32 -12.62 1.44
CA PRO A 138 7.95 -12.27 2.69
C PRO A 138 9.15 -11.32 2.61
N GLY A 139 9.15 -10.27 3.43
CA GLY A 139 10.23 -9.27 3.49
C GLY A 139 10.82 -9.05 4.89
N SER A 140 10.39 -9.83 5.89
CA SER A 140 10.74 -9.59 7.30
C SER A 140 12.22 -9.70 7.60
N ALA A 141 12.98 -10.52 6.88
CA ALA A 141 14.44 -10.65 7.07
C ALA A 141 15.21 -9.33 6.85
N LEU A 142 14.58 -8.32 6.26
CA LEU A 142 15.16 -6.99 6.08
C LEU A 142 14.39 -5.90 6.81
N TYR A 143 13.05 -5.99 6.85
CA TYR A 143 12.20 -4.89 7.28
C TYR A 143 11.39 -5.20 8.55
N GLY A 144 11.43 -6.45 9.06
CA GLY A 144 10.71 -6.85 10.27
C GLY A 144 9.25 -7.22 10.00
N SER A 145 8.39 -6.96 10.97
CA SER A 145 6.97 -7.31 10.97
C SER A 145 6.19 -6.70 9.80
N ASP A 146 5.00 -7.26 9.54
CA ASP A 146 3.98 -6.81 8.58
C ASP A 146 4.35 -7.01 7.09
N ALA A 147 5.49 -7.60 6.77
CA ALA A 147 5.94 -7.87 5.41
C ALA A 147 5.70 -9.33 5.00
N ILE A 148 4.46 -9.84 5.17
CA ILE A 148 4.09 -11.23 4.81
C ILE A 148 3.76 -11.34 3.32
N GLY A 149 2.76 -10.60 2.85
CA GLY A 149 2.31 -10.64 1.45
C GLY A 149 3.22 -9.85 0.52
N GLY A 150 3.83 -8.77 1.00
CA GLY A 150 4.75 -7.95 0.21
C GLY A 150 5.08 -6.61 0.83
N ILE A 151 5.92 -5.89 0.10
CA ILE A 151 6.37 -4.53 0.45
C ILE A 151 6.08 -3.60 -0.73
N ILE A 152 5.48 -2.45 -0.45
CA ILE A 152 5.30 -1.37 -1.41
C ILE A 152 6.13 -0.19 -0.94
N ASN A 153 7.10 0.23 -1.74
CA ASN A 153 8.02 1.33 -1.43
C ASN A 153 7.87 2.45 -2.45
N SER A 154 7.53 3.63 -1.96
CA SER A 154 7.53 4.86 -2.74
C SER A 154 8.87 5.55 -2.60
N LEU A 155 9.59 5.71 -3.69
CA LEU A 155 10.83 6.46 -3.72
C LEU A 155 10.54 7.92 -4.10
N SER A 156 11.05 8.85 -3.33
CA SER A 156 10.87 10.27 -3.55
C SER A 156 11.57 10.75 -4.82
N ARG A 157 10.98 11.74 -5.50
CA ARG A 157 11.56 12.32 -6.72
C ARG A 157 12.91 12.96 -6.41
N LYS A 158 13.94 12.55 -7.17
CA LYS A 158 15.28 13.16 -7.05
C LYS A 158 15.25 14.62 -7.51
N PRO A 159 15.99 15.53 -6.84
CA PRO A 159 16.16 16.88 -7.33
C PRO A 159 16.70 16.90 -8.78
N PRO A 160 16.14 17.71 -9.67
CA PRO A 160 16.61 17.78 -11.06
C PRO A 160 17.99 18.45 -11.12
N ALA A 161 18.77 18.11 -12.16
CA ALA A 161 20.11 18.65 -12.35
C ALA A 161 20.11 20.16 -12.66
N GLU A 162 19.09 20.61 -13.39
CA GLU A 162 18.83 22.03 -13.71
C GLU A 162 17.58 22.50 -12.95
N THR A 163 17.41 23.81 -12.82
CA THR A 163 16.20 24.34 -12.19
C THR A 163 14.99 24.02 -13.05
N GLU A 164 14.04 23.33 -12.47
CA GLU A 164 12.79 22.88 -13.07
C GLU A 164 11.61 23.26 -12.19
N VAL A 165 10.56 23.77 -12.81
CA VAL A 165 9.26 23.97 -12.15
C VAL A 165 8.18 23.32 -13.02
N MET A 166 7.38 22.45 -12.45
CA MET A 166 6.26 21.80 -13.12
C MET A 166 4.96 22.15 -12.40
N ILE A 167 3.96 22.57 -13.17
CA ILE A 167 2.59 22.70 -12.71
C ILE A 167 1.71 21.71 -13.48
N ASN A 168 0.77 21.10 -12.76
CA ASN A 168 -0.20 20.18 -13.32
C ASN A 168 -1.58 20.53 -12.76
N PHE A 169 -2.58 20.57 -13.62
CA PHE A 169 -3.97 20.68 -13.21
C PHE A 169 -4.79 19.64 -13.96
N GLU A 170 -5.69 19.00 -13.23
CA GLU A 170 -6.61 17.98 -13.72
C GLU A 170 -8.01 18.22 -13.19
N ALA A 171 -9.03 18.01 -14.05
CA ALA A 171 -10.43 18.00 -13.66
C ALA A 171 -11.13 16.81 -14.29
N GLY A 172 -12.22 16.32 -13.67
CA GLY A 172 -12.90 15.12 -14.15
C GLY A 172 -14.27 14.90 -13.57
N SER A 173 -14.76 13.69 -13.76
CA SER A 173 -16.06 13.23 -13.26
C SER A 173 -16.15 13.37 -11.75
N ASN A 174 -17.37 13.57 -11.24
CA ASN A 174 -17.70 13.71 -9.81
C ASN A 174 -16.98 14.89 -9.14
N ASP A 175 -16.89 16.01 -9.87
CA ASP A 175 -16.24 17.25 -9.44
C ASP A 175 -14.76 17.09 -9.05
N TRP A 176 -14.10 16.02 -9.56
CA TRP A 176 -12.69 15.80 -9.35
C TRP A 176 -11.85 17.00 -9.81
N GLN A 177 -11.01 17.49 -8.91
CA GLN A 177 -10.04 18.53 -9.20
C GLN A 177 -8.72 18.21 -8.51
N ARG A 178 -7.60 18.34 -9.23
CA ARG A 178 -6.27 18.14 -8.67
C ARG A 178 -5.29 19.17 -9.20
N ALA A 179 -4.53 19.79 -8.31
CA ALA A 179 -3.43 20.66 -8.64
C ALA A 179 -2.12 20.08 -8.06
N LEU A 180 -1.11 19.88 -8.91
CA LEU A 180 0.22 19.46 -8.51
C LEU A 180 1.24 20.56 -8.85
N LEU A 181 2.13 20.84 -7.93
CA LEU A 181 3.30 21.67 -8.14
C LEU A 181 4.55 20.87 -7.78
N SER A 182 5.52 20.82 -8.67
CA SER A 182 6.87 20.33 -8.39
C SER A 182 7.88 21.40 -8.73
N ALA A 183 8.84 21.65 -7.87
CA ALA A 183 9.95 22.55 -8.13
C ALA A 183 11.25 21.94 -7.60
N GLY A 184 12.35 22.13 -8.30
CA GLY A 184 13.62 21.61 -7.84
C GLY A 184 14.81 22.20 -8.58
N THR A 185 16.00 21.99 -8.01
CA THR A 185 17.28 22.42 -8.58
C THR A 185 18.42 21.67 -7.92
N SER A 186 19.55 21.55 -8.60
CA SER A 186 20.81 21.07 -8.02
C SER A 186 21.94 22.03 -8.34
N HIS A 187 22.74 22.37 -7.33
CA HIS A 187 23.90 23.23 -7.48
C HIS A 187 24.94 22.99 -6.36
N GLY A 188 26.22 22.92 -6.73
CA GLY A 188 27.33 22.88 -5.76
C GLY A 188 27.28 21.71 -4.77
N GLY A 189 26.83 20.53 -5.21
CA GLY A 189 26.69 19.33 -4.36
C GLY A 189 25.38 19.30 -3.54
N HIS A 190 24.52 20.31 -3.67
CA HIS A 190 23.20 20.34 -3.06
C HIS A 190 22.12 20.13 -4.13
N GLY A 191 21.11 19.33 -3.81
CA GLY A 191 19.88 19.21 -4.56
C GLY A 191 18.69 19.51 -3.66
N LEU A 192 17.70 20.22 -4.18
CA LEU A 192 16.46 20.52 -3.46
C LEU A 192 15.26 20.25 -4.39
N SER A 193 14.24 19.56 -3.88
CA SER A 193 12.95 19.46 -4.55
C SER A 193 11.80 19.61 -3.57
N ILE A 194 10.70 20.21 -4.05
CA ILE A 194 9.45 20.38 -3.31
C ILE A 194 8.31 19.94 -4.22
N ASN A 195 7.39 19.13 -3.69
CA ASN A 195 6.21 18.65 -4.38
C ASN A 195 4.98 18.96 -3.53
N LEU A 196 3.96 19.55 -4.12
CA LEU A 196 2.68 19.87 -3.50
C LEU A 196 1.55 19.20 -4.28
N ASN A 197 0.61 18.62 -3.57
CA ASN A 197 -0.61 18.01 -4.11
C ASN A 197 -1.81 18.56 -3.35
N ALA A 198 -2.77 19.13 -4.07
CA ALA A 198 -4.09 19.49 -3.58
C ALA A 198 -5.13 18.81 -4.45
N THR A 199 -5.96 17.96 -3.85
CA THR A 199 -7.01 17.18 -4.53
C THR A 199 -8.32 17.38 -3.80
N ASP A 200 -9.41 17.49 -4.56
CA ASP A 200 -10.79 17.59 -4.09
C ASP A 200 -11.70 16.75 -4.98
N ASN A 201 -12.71 16.09 -4.41
CA ASN A 201 -13.62 15.20 -5.12
C ASN A 201 -14.94 15.04 -4.35
N SER A 202 -16.08 15.27 -5.01
CA SER A 202 -17.41 15.00 -4.44
C SER A 202 -17.75 13.50 -4.37
N GLY A 203 -16.98 12.63 -5.06
CA GLY A 203 -17.23 11.18 -5.12
C GLY A 203 -18.38 10.80 -6.06
N TYR A 204 -18.44 9.53 -6.42
CA TYR A 204 -19.51 8.97 -7.25
C TYR A 204 -20.80 8.72 -6.45
N ARG A 205 -20.64 8.27 -5.22
CA ARG A 205 -21.76 7.97 -4.33
C ARG A 205 -22.21 9.22 -3.61
N ASP A 206 -23.47 9.21 -3.19
CA ASP A 206 -24.05 10.31 -2.41
C ASP A 206 -23.21 10.54 -1.14
N GLU A 207 -22.87 11.80 -0.84
CA GLU A 207 -22.08 12.19 0.36
C GLU A 207 -20.74 11.39 0.51
N ALA A 208 -20.00 11.20 -0.59
CA ALA A 208 -18.75 10.43 -0.61
C ALA A 208 -17.53 11.30 -0.96
N ASP A 209 -17.57 12.53 -0.52
CA ASP A 209 -16.53 13.52 -0.76
C ASP A 209 -15.23 13.22 -0.02
N TYR A 210 -14.13 13.69 -0.59
CA TYR A 210 -12.85 13.76 0.10
C TYR A 210 -11.98 14.89 -0.42
N ASP A 211 -11.11 15.38 0.45
CA ASP A 211 -10.03 16.28 0.10
C ASP A 211 -8.69 15.75 0.61
N ARG A 212 -7.64 16.16 -0.09
CA ARG A 212 -6.25 15.82 0.24
C ARG A 212 -5.33 17.00 0.02
N THR A 213 -4.45 17.23 0.97
CA THR A 213 -3.28 18.10 0.82
C THR A 213 -2.02 17.33 1.17
N SER A 214 -1.01 17.36 0.30
CA SER A 214 0.30 16.75 0.60
C SER A 214 1.45 17.65 0.21
N LEU A 215 2.50 17.59 1.02
CA LEU A 215 3.80 18.24 0.78
C LEU A 215 4.89 17.19 0.89
N THR A 216 5.78 17.11 -0.10
CA THR A 216 7.02 16.34 -0.01
C THR A 216 8.20 17.26 -0.32
N GLY A 217 9.13 17.40 0.61
CA GLY A 217 10.37 18.15 0.45
C GLY A 217 11.58 17.21 0.53
N ARG A 218 12.49 17.27 -0.42
CA ARG A 218 13.73 16.49 -0.41
C ARG A 218 14.93 17.38 -0.59
N TRP A 219 15.92 17.18 0.28
CA TRP A 219 17.23 17.79 0.19
C TRP A 219 18.29 16.72 0.11
N ASP A 220 19.07 16.76 -0.97
CA ASP A 220 20.24 15.93 -1.19
C ASP A 220 21.49 16.77 -1.03
N PHE A 221 22.50 16.21 -0.37
CA PHE A 221 23.82 16.81 -0.24
C PHE A 221 24.89 15.74 -0.46
N ALA A 222 25.88 16.07 -1.27
CA ALA A 222 27.05 15.21 -1.47
C ALA A 222 28.33 16.05 -1.41
N THR A 223 29.32 15.52 -0.69
CA THR A 223 30.66 16.12 -0.64
C THR A 223 31.70 15.09 -1.02
N GLY A 224 32.22 15.24 -2.25
CA GLY A 224 33.03 14.19 -2.86
C GLY A 224 32.30 12.84 -2.95
N ASP A 225 33.09 11.76 -3.01
CA ASP A 225 32.54 10.38 -3.06
C ASP A 225 32.37 9.76 -1.65
N GLN A 226 32.63 10.53 -0.60
CA GLN A 226 32.72 9.98 0.76
C GLN A 226 31.43 10.11 1.55
N LEU A 227 30.71 11.23 1.43
CA LEU A 227 29.50 11.50 2.22
C LEU A 227 28.38 11.98 1.33
N SER A 228 27.24 11.30 1.41
CA SER A 228 25.96 11.78 0.91
C SER A 228 24.93 11.83 2.03
N ILE A 229 24.07 12.83 1.96
CA ILE A 229 22.93 13.00 2.86
C ILE A 229 21.69 13.17 2.01
N LYS A 230 20.62 12.44 2.35
CA LYS A 230 19.30 12.59 1.77
C LYS A 230 18.31 12.86 2.89
N THR A 231 17.73 14.04 2.93
CA THR A 231 16.69 14.40 3.91
C THR A 231 15.35 14.52 3.21
N LEU A 232 14.34 13.83 3.74
CA LEU A 232 12.97 13.82 3.25
C LEU A 232 12.03 14.31 4.35
N LEU A 233 11.17 15.27 3.99
CA LEU A 233 10.04 15.73 4.78
C LEU A 233 8.77 15.41 3.99
N SER A 234 7.83 14.69 4.60
CA SER A 234 6.52 14.41 4.03
C SER A 234 5.42 14.80 4.99
N TYR A 235 4.44 15.54 4.51
CA TYR A 235 3.22 15.87 5.23
C TYR A 235 2.01 15.54 4.36
N THR A 236 1.01 14.93 4.95
CA THR A 236 -0.25 14.63 4.26
C THR A 236 -1.41 14.83 5.21
N GLN A 237 -2.43 15.53 4.75
CA GLN A 237 -3.75 15.64 5.36
C GLN A 237 -4.77 15.04 4.40
N VAL A 238 -5.66 14.19 4.91
CA VAL A 238 -6.79 13.61 4.18
C VAL A 238 -8.03 13.69 5.04
N ASN A 239 -9.09 14.25 4.49
CA ASN A 239 -10.44 14.23 5.07
C ASN A 239 -11.35 13.50 4.09
N GLN A 240 -12.08 12.49 4.55
CA GLN A 240 -12.98 11.74 3.67
C GLN A 240 -14.23 11.27 4.39
N SER A 241 -15.35 11.35 3.70
CA SER A 241 -16.63 10.80 4.15
C SER A 241 -16.66 9.28 4.06
N GLY A 242 -17.35 8.64 4.99
CA GLY A 242 -17.56 7.20 5.01
C GLY A 242 -18.66 6.78 4.03
N VAL A 243 -18.49 5.62 3.40
CA VAL A 243 -19.51 5.04 2.54
C VAL A 243 -19.99 3.69 3.06
N SER A 244 -21.28 3.41 2.84
CA SER A 244 -21.88 2.13 3.19
C SER A 244 -21.64 1.07 2.11
N SER A 245 -21.56 -0.21 2.51
CA SER A 245 -21.87 -1.29 1.58
C SER A 245 -23.36 -1.29 1.25
N LEU A 246 -23.76 -1.93 0.17
CA LEU A 246 -25.13 -2.04 -0.29
C LEU A 246 -25.57 -3.49 -0.36
N GLU A 247 -26.83 -3.74 -0.05
CA GLU A 247 -27.49 -4.99 -0.35
C GLU A 247 -27.68 -5.16 -1.87
N GLU A 248 -27.88 -6.36 -2.34
CA GLU A 248 -27.98 -6.68 -3.78
C GLU A 248 -29.01 -5.83 -4.52
N PHE A 249 -30.17 -5.57 -3.89
CA PHE A 249 -31.22 -4.77 -4.51
C PHE A 249 -30.77 -3.32 -4.76
N ASP A 250 -30.20 -2.65 -3.76
CA ASP A 250 -29.69 -1.29 -3.90
C ASP A 250 -28.48 -1.24 -4.85
N TYR A 251 -27.56 -2.20 -4.74
CA TYR A 251 -26.44 -2.33 -5.67
C TYR A 251 -26.87 -2.43 -7.13
N LYS A 252 -27.97 -3.14 -7.43
CA LYS A 252 -28.47 -3.30 -8.79
C LYS A 252 -29.32 -2.11 -9.28
N ASN A 253 -29.99 -1.37 -8.39
CA ASN A 253 -30.99 -0.37 -8.78
C ASN A 253 -30.62 1.07 -8.40
N ASN A 254 -29.77 1.27 -7.38
CA ASN A 254 -29.35 2.57 -6.86
C ASN A 254 -27.94 2.50 -6.25
N ASP A 255 -26.95 2.22 -7.07
CA ASP A 255 -25.57 2.05 -6.65
C ASP A 255 -24.89 3.35 -6.17
N LYS A 256 -25.53 4.51 -6.35
CA LYS A 256 -25.11 5.78 -5.74
C LYS A 256 -25.48 5.90 -4.26
N LYS A 257 -26.50 5.15 -3.81
CA LYS A 257 -27.00 5.25 -2.42
C LYS A 257 -25.84 5.12 -1.41
N ASN A 258 -25.74 6.11 -0.53
CA ASN A 258 -24.95 6.04 0.70
C ASN A 258 -25.90 6.16 1.88
N ARG A 259 -25.71 5.32 2.90
CA ARG A 259 -26.53 5.38 4.12
C ARG A 259 -25.98 6.37 5.15
N PHE A 260 -24.83 6.98 4.90
CA PHE A 260 -24.19 7.94 5.79
C PHE A 260 -24.21 9.32 5.17
N HIS A 261 -24.91 10.26 5.79
CA HIS A 261 -25.00 11.65 5.38
C HIS A 261 -24.34 12.56 6.41
N GLY A 262 -23.73 13.65 5.95
CA GLY A 262 -22.97 14.55 6.82
C GLY A 262 -21.83 13.81 7.53
N ASP A 263 -21.49 14.25 8.73
CA ASP A 263 -20.38 13.73 9.51
C ASP A 263 -20.71 12.43 10.27
N THR A 264 -21.66 11.61 9.80
CA THR A 264 -22.07 10.38 10.48
C THR A 264 -21.09 9.24 10.35
N ALA A 265 -20.27 9.27 9.30
CA ALA A 265 -19.14 8.36 9.13
C ALA A 265 -18.05 9.13 8.38
N PHE A 266 -16.85 9.16 8.94
CA PHE A 266 -15.73 9.91 8.36
C PHE A 266 -14.39 9.30 8.76
N ARG A 267 -13.32 9.78 8.10
CA ARG A 267 -11.92 9.59 8.48
C ARG A 267 -11.13 10.85 8.17
N GLU A 268 -10.43 11.33 9.17
CA GLU A 268 -9.48 12.43 9.05
C GLU A 268 -8.09 11.91 9.43
N VAL A 269 -7.08 12.27 8.66
CA VAL A 269 -5.69 11.85 8.88
C VAL A 269 -4.76 13.02 8.72
N ASP A 270 -3.94 13.25 9.72
CA ASP A 270 -2.79 14.14 9.67
C ASP A 270 -1.52 13.33 9.90
N ALA A 271 -0.62 13.30 8.90
CA ALA A 271 0.61 12.53 8.97
C ALA A 271 1.83 13.36 8.59
N LEU A 272 2.83 13.37 9.46
CA LEU A 272 4.12 14.02 9.25
C LEU A 272 5.24 13.00 9.37
N ARG A 273 6.17 12.98 8.41
CA ARG A 273 7.38 12.17 8.46
C ARG A 273 8.60 13.01 8.10
N LEU A 274 9.68 12.81 8.85
CA LEU A 274 10.99 13.40 8.60
C LEU A 274 12.04 12.30 8.70
N SER A 275 12.87 12.14 7.69
CA SER A 275 14.01 11.22 7.73
C SER A 275 15.25 11.87 7.14
N SER A 276 16.43 11.45 7.60
CA SER A 276 17.71 11.86 7.02
C SER A 276 18.62 10.65 6.89
N GLU A 277 18.89 10.22 5.67
CA GLU A 277 19.83 9.14 5.38
C GLU A 277 21.24 9.73 5.20
N PHE A 278 22.15 9.34 6.07
CA PHE A 278 23.58 9.63 6.00
C PHE A 278 24.30 8.40 5.46
N SER A 279 24.88 8.48 4.27
CA SER A 279 25.66 7.42 3.66
C SER A 279 27.13 7.85 3.60
N TRP A 280 27.97 7.13 4.33
CA TRP A 280 29.39 7.42 4.46
C TRP A 280 30.26 6.26 3.96
N ALA A 281 30.95 6.48 2.84
CA ALA A 281 31.98 5.58 2.33
C ALA A 281 33.25 5.71 3.19
N THR A 282 33.44 4.77 4.13
CA THR A 282 34.59 4.75 5.02
C THR A 282 35.85 4.22 4.33
N SER A 283 35.68 3.51 3.20
CA SER A 283 36.71 3.10 2.23
C SER A 283 36.02 2.72 0.92
N ASP A 284 36.79 2.37 -0.11
CA ASP A 284 36.26 1.87 -1.41
C ASP A 284 35.42 0.59 -1.25
N SER A 285 35.62 -0.16 -0.18
CA SER A 285 34.96 -1.44 0.08
C SER A 285 33.92 -1.37 1.21
N THR A 286 33.76 -0.24 1.89
CA THR A 286 32.88 -0.13 3.07
C THR A 286 31.99 1.10 3.03
N LEU A 287 30.71 0.89 3.35
CA LEU A 287 29.69 1.94 3.42
C LEU A 287 28.93 1.81 4.74
N ALA A 288 28.90 2.90 5.51
CA ALA A 288 28.02 3.04 6.65
C ALA A 288 26.80 3.89 6.27
N THR A 289 25.61 3.43 6.60
CA THR A 289 24.37 4.20 6.40
C THR A 289 23.62 4.29 7.71
N LEU A 290 23.21 5.51 8.08
CA LEU A 290 22.40 5.81 9.26
C LEU A 290 21.21 6.65 8.83
N THR A 291 20.00 6.21 9.17
CA THR A 291 18.76 6.92 8.84
C THR A 291 17.94 7.16 10.10
N PRO A 292 18.23 8.21 10.89
CA PRO A 292 17.29 8.68 11.89
C PRO A 292 16.01 9.18 11.24
N TYR A 293 14.88 8.90 11.89
CA TYR A 293 13.57 9.37 11.44
C TYR A 293 12.64 9.73 12.58
N TYR A 294 11.69 10.59 12.26
CA TYR A 294 10.56 10.96 13.09
C TYR A 294 9.26 10.78 12.31
N ARG A 295 8.23 10.25 12.98
CA ARG A 295 6.86 10.15 12.46
C ARG A 295 5.89 10.66 13.49
N ASN A 296 4.85 11.34 13.01
CA ASN A 296 3.68 11.71 13.80
C ASN A 296 2.43 11.46 12.95
N ASN A 297 1.41 10.85 13.56
CA ASN A 297 0.14 10.63 12.90
C ASN A 297 -0.99 10.80 13.91
N THR A 298 -2.03 11.51 13.47
CA THR A 298 -3.32 11.57 14.16
C THR A 298 -4.37 11.08 13.18
N THR A 299 -5.18 10.11 13.61
CA THR A 299 -6.29 9.60 12.83
C THR A 299 -7.56 9.65 13.66
N SER A 300 -8.54 10.47 13.23
CA SER A 300 -9.87 10.55 13.81
C SER A 300 -10.88 9.91 12.86
N MET A 301 -11.83 9.13 13.39
CA MET A 301 -12.84 8.51 12.55
C MET A 301 -14.12 8.13 13.32
N ALA A 302 -15.25 8.19 12.60
CA ALA A 302 -16.48 7.47 12.93
C ALA A 302 -16.62 6.31 11.92
N PRO A 303 -16.30 5.05 12.30
CA PRO A 303 -16.18 3.95 11.34
C PRO A 303 -17.53 3.46 10.84
N SER A 304 -17.78 3.60 9.54
CA SER A 304 -19.04 3.21 8.88
C SER A 304 -19.43 1.74 9.09
N TRP A 305 -18.46 0.84 9.22
CA TRP A 305 -18.71 -0.60 9.39
C TRP A 305 -19.10 -1.02 10.81
N MET A 306 -19.01 -0.11 11.79
CA MET A 306 -19.34 -0.39 13.19
C MET A 306 -20.72 0.16 13.61
N VAL A 307 -21.32 1.01 12.81
CA VAL A 307 -22.56 1.73 13.14
C VAL A 307 -23.71 0.81 13.56
N THR A 308 -23.76 -0.41 13.04
CA THR A 308 -24.86 -1.36 13.30
C THR A 308 -24.67 -2.25 14.52
N TYR A 309 -23.46 -2.33 15.12
CA TYR A 309 -23.22 -3.23 16.23
C TYR A 309 -22.41 -2.62 17.40
N ASP A 310 -21.56 -1.63 17.15
CA ASP A 310 -20.71 -0.96 18.16
C ASP A 310 -20.35 0.47 17.69
N PRO A 311 -21.38 1.38 17.57
CA PRO A 311 -21.18 2.71 17.04
C PRO A 311 -20.29 3.56 17.96
N ASN A 312 -19.23 4.09 17.39
CA ASN A 312 -18.25 4.89 18.12
C ASN A 312 -17.59 5.94 17.25
N GLU A 313 -17.04 6.94 17.92
CA GLU A 313 -16.06 7.87 17.38
C GLU A 313 -14.71 7.59 18.08
N ARG A 314 -13.61 7.65 17.34
CA ARG A 314 -12.30 7.31 17.90
C ARG A 314 -11.17 8.16 17.34
N GLU A 315 -10.17 8.35 18.17
CA GLU A 315 -8.92 9.00 17.81
C GLU A 315 -7.74 8.09 18.16
N SER A 316 -6.77 8.04 17.27
CA SER A 316 -5.52 7.32 17.46
C SER A 316 -4.37 8.25 17.11
N GLU A 317 -3.47 8.44 18.07
CA GLU A 317 -2.27 9.25 17.90
C GLU A 317 -1.02 8.41 18.15
N PHE A 318 0.02 8.63 17.36
CA PHE A 318 1.34 8.13 17.68
C PHE A 318 2.44 9.09 17.26
N GLN A 319 3.55 9.03 17.99
CA GLN A 319 4.80 9.65 17.63
C GLN A 319 5.89 8.58 17.62
N SER A 320 6.74 8.56 16.59
CA SER A 320 7.83 7.59 16.55
C SER A 320 9.17 8.26 16.39
N TYR A 321 10.15 7.73 17.08
CA TYR A 321 11.56 8.09 16.97
C TYR A 321 12.34 6.84 16.62
N GLY A 322 12.96 6.81 15.45
CA GLY A 322 13.64 5.61 15.02
C GLY A 322 14.98 5.85 14.36
N LEU A 323 15.72 4.77 14.23
CA LEU A 323 17.01 4.72 13.56
C LEU A 323 17.11 3.43 12.76
N LEU A 324 17.30 3.53 11.45
CA LEU A 324 17.76 2.42 10.64
C LEU A 324 19.27 2.53 10.45
N SER A 325 19.99 1.46 10.69
CA SER A 325 21.44 1.46 10.50
C SER A 325 21.91 0.29 9.66
N LYS A 326 22.92 0.53 8.85
CA LYS A 326 23.50 -0.47 7.95
C LYS A 326 24.99 -0.23 7.80
N TYR A 327 25.78 -1.28 7.88
CA TYR A 327 27.19 -1.28 7.54
C TYR A 327 27.48 -2.38 6.52
N ARG A 328 27.86 -1.98 5.31
CA ARG A 328 28.20 -2.85 4.19
C ARG A 328 29.70 -2.99 4.07
N VAL A 329 30.19 -4.21 3.90
CA VAL A 329 31.59 -4.56 3.67
C VAL A 329 31.71 -5.45 2.44
N ARG A 330 32.44 -5.04 1.43
CA ARG A 330 32.91 -5.89 0.33
C ARG A 330 34.28 -6.45 0.71
N SER A 331 34.29 -7.69 1.20
CA SER A 331 35.56 -8.33 1.62
C SER A 331 36.49 -8.62 0.44
N ASN A 332 35.89 -8.89 -0.72
CA ASN A 332 36.56 -9.07 -2.02
C ASN A 332 35.49 -8.98 -3.13
N ASP A 333 35.85 -9.24 -4.37
CA ASP A 333 34.93 -9.20 -5.51
C ASP A 333 33.80 -10.24 -5.46
N THR A 334 33.92 -11.24 -4.56
CA THR A 334 32.96 -12.35 -4.47
C THR A 334 32.15 -12.37 -3.21
N VAL A 335 32.50 -11.60 -2.17
CA VAL A 335 31.80 -11.66 -0.86
C VAL A 335 31.47 -10.26 -0.36
N GLN A 336 30.17 -10.04 -0.11
CA GLN A 336 29.64 -8.83 0.51
C GLN A 336 28.89 -9.20 1.79
N TRP A 337 29.10 -8.41 2.84
CA TRP A 337 28.39 -8.48 4.12
C TRP A 337 27.60 -7.21 4.33
N ILE A 338 26.41 -7.36 4.89
CA ILE A 338 25.61 -6.26 5.41
C ILE A 338 25.23 -6.64 6.84
N ILE A 339 25.52 -5.77 7.78
CA ILE A 339 25.06 -5.88 9.16
C ILE A 339 24.34 -4.59 9.54
N GLY A 340 23.32 -4.69 10.37
CA GLY A 340 22.57 -3.51 10.77
C GLY A 340 21.81 -3.73 12.06
N LEU A 341 21.28 -2.61 12.55
CA LEU A 341 20.43 -2.54 13.73
C LEU A 341 19.37 -1.50 13.48
N ASP A 342 18.11 -1.89 13.56
CA ASP A 342 16.98 -0.98 13.50
C ASP A 342 16.42 -0.80 14.92
N ILE A 343 16.05 0.42 15.27
CA ILE A 343 15.45 0.80 16.55
C ILE A 343 14.25 1.69 16.27
N ASP A 344 13.13 1.43 16.94
CA ASP A 344 11.94 2.27 16.90
C ASP A 344 11.34 2.38 18.31
N TYR A 345 11.03 3.62 18.73
CA TYR A 345 10.29 3.90 19.95
C TYR A 345 9.05 4.70 19.59
N THR A 346 7.87 4.18 19.93
CA THR A 346 6.58 4.75 19.54
C THR A 346 5.64 4.81 20.74
N PRO A 347 5.56 5.93 21.45
CA PRO A 347 4.45 6.25 22.34
C PRO A 347 3.19 6.55 21.49
N SER A 348 2.06 6.04 21.95
CA SER A 348 0.75 6.19 21.30
C SER A 348 -0.37 6.35 22.30
N LYS A 349 -1.46 6.96 21.84
CA LYS A 349 -2.70 7.11 22.58
C LYS A 349 -3.87 6.68 21.71
N TYR A 350 -4.83 5.99 22.33
CA TYR A 350 -6.08 5.60 21.70
C TYR A 350 -7.25 6.00 22.56
N GLN A 351 -8.23 6.69 21.98
CA GLN A 351 -9.47 7.07 22.63
C GLN A 351 -10.65 6.65 21.77
N GLU A 352 -11.70 6.13 22.39
CA GLU A 352 -12.94 5.73 21.74
C GLU A 352 -14.13 6.08 22.62
N GLU A 353 -15.09 6.82 22.04
CA GLU A 353 -16.35 7.19 22.70
C GLU A 353 -17.53 6.48 22.06
N ALA A 354 -18.46 6.03 22.88
CA ALA A 354 -19.74 5.50 22.41
C ALA A 354 -20.61 6.61 21.84
N VAL A 355 -21.21 6.38 20.67
CA VAL A 355 -22.15 7.30 20.04
C VAL A 355 -23.49 6.63 19.75
N SER A 356 -24.50 7.43 19.49
CA SER A 356 -25.80 6.94 19.02
C SER A 356 -26.23 7.74 17.81
N HIS A 357 -26.41 7.05 16.69
CA HIS A 357 -26.83 7.68 15.43
C HIS A 357 -28.33 7.89 15.36
N SER A 358 -28.73 8.96 14.66
CA SER A 358 -30.10 9.20 14.25
C SER A 358 -30.33 8.54 12.89
N LEU A 359 -31.42 7.76 12.77
CA LEU A 359 -31.79 7.06 11.54
C LEU A 359 -33.14 7.59 11.05
N GLU A 360 -33.16 8.10 9.79
CA GLU A 360 -34.35 8.58 9.10
C GLU A 360 -34.39 7.94 7.70
N ASP A 361 -35.49 7.26 7.39
CA ASP A 361 -35.67 6.58 6.08
C ASP A 361 -34.47 5.73 5.62
N ASP A 362 -33.89 4.95 6.54
CA ASP A 362 -32.72 4.09 6.33
C ASP A 362 -31.41 4.87 6.07
N ILE A 363 -31.38 6.16 6.39
CA ILE A 363 -30.20 7.03 6.29
C ILE A 363 -29.79 7.51 7.68
N TYR A 364 -28.51 7.37 8.01
CA TYR A 364 -27.91 7.95 9.20
C TYR A 364 -27.63 9.43 8.94
N THR A 365 -28.29 10.32 9.69
CA THR A 365 -28.29 11.77 9.44
C THR A 365 -27.47 12.57 10.45
N GLY A 366 -26.94 11.92 11.48
CA GLY A 366 -26.12 12.51 12.52
C GLY A 366 -25.93 11.54 13.68
N TYR A 367 -25.12 11.89 14.66
CA TYR A 367 -25.00 11.16 15.92
C TYR A 367 -24.79 12.12 17.09
N ILE A 368 -25.00 11.60 18.28
CA ILE A 368 -24.69 12.25 19.55
C ILE A 368 -23.67 11.42 20.32
N SER A 369 -22.70 12.06 20.95
CA SER A 369 -21.86 11.40 21.95
C SER A 369 -22.72 11.00 23.16
N LEU A 370 -22.50 9.79 23.66
CA LEU A 370 -23.11 9.32 24.90
C LEU A 370 -22.33 9.77 26.14
N ASN A 371 -21.23 10.50 25.95
CA ASN A 371 -20.28 10.94 26.97
C ASN A 371 -19.76 9.74 27.83
N ASN A 372 -19.58 8.60 27.18
CA ASN A 372 -19.04 7.39 27.77
C ASN A 372 -17.89 6.89 26.91
N SER A 373 -16.71 6.78 27.49
CA SER A 373 -15.53 6.22 26.82
C SER A 373 -15.58 4.69 26.85
N ASN A 374 -15.51 4.10 25.65
CA ASN A 374 -15.33 2.65 25.50
C ASN A 374 -13.91 2.24 25.88
N TYR A 375 -12.93 3.04 25.38
CA TYR A 375 -11.50 2.86 25.58
C TYR A 375 -10.82 4.21 25.70
N ASP A 376 -9.87 4.32 26.60
CA ASP A 376 -8.86 5.38 26.70
C ASP A 376 -7.60 4.75 27.26
N PHE A 377 -6.57 4.58 26.42
CA PHE A 377 -5.34 3.96 26.84
C PHE A 377 -4.11 4.59 26.18
N ASP A 378 -2.99 4.49 26.88
CA ASP A 378 -1.67 4.75 26.37
C ASP A 378 -0.96 3.42 26.06
N ALA A 379 -0.21 3.36 24.96
CA ALA A 379 0.67 2.23 24.68
C ALA A 379 2.03 2.73 24.20
N GLU A 380 3.10 2.27 24.82
CA GLU A 380 4.47 2.58 24.44
C GLU A 380 5.12 1.34 23.84
N GLN A 381 5.53 1.42 22.59
CA GLN A 381 6.19 0.31 21.91
C GLN A 381 7.65 0.63 21.67
N THR A 382 8.51 -0.31 22.03
CA THR A 382 9.95 -0.28 21.69
C THR A 382 10.28 -1.50 20.83
N SER A 383 11.02 -1.30 19.74
CA SER A 383 11.57 -2.41 18.96
C SER A 383 13.08 -2.30 18.81
N LEU A 384 13.74 -3.46 18.85
CA LEU A 384 15.18 -3.62 18.66
C LEU A 384 15.43 -4.79 17.71
N SER A 385 16.05 -4.51 16.56
CA SER A 385 16.10 -5.47 15.48
C SER A 385 17.46 -5.54 14.79
N PRO A 386 18.43 -6.31 15.35
CA PRO A 386 19.68 -6.61 14.68
C PRO A 386 19.46 -7.53 13.49
N TYR A 387 20.22 -7.32 12.40
CA TYR A 387 20.20 -8.19 11.23
C TYR A 387 21.56 -8.33 10.58
N ALA A 388 21.74 -9.43 9.87
CA ALA A 388 22.93 -9.69 9.06
C ALA A 388 22.52 -10.34 7.73
N HIS A 389 23.23 -9.98 6.68
CA HIS A 389 23.05 -10.52 5.34
C HIS A 389 24.41 -10.72 4.69
N ILE A 390 24.60 -11.86 4.04
CA ILE A 390 25.79 -12.18 3.27
C ILE A 390 25.40 -12.55 1.84
N GLU A 391 26.13 -12.01 0.88
CA GLU A 391 26.07 -12.38 -0.53
C GLU A 391 27.42 -12.96 -0.95
N VAL A 392 27.37 -14.07 -1.67
CA VAL A 392 28.57 -14.79 -2.13
C VAL A 392 28.42 -15.13 -3.61
N GLN A 393 29.31 -14.60 -4.45
CA GLN A 393 29.47 -15.07 -5.82
C GLN A 393 30.18 -16.39 -5.80
N VAL A 394 29.43 -17.49 -5.75
CA VAL A 394 29.95 -18.87 -5.61
C VAL A 394 30.72 -19.31 -6.87
N SER A 395 30.26 -18.85 -8.03
CA SER A 395 30.90 -19.03 -9.31
C SER A 395 30.53 -17.85 -10.25
N GLU A 396 31.09 -17.75 -11.44
CA GLU A 396 30.75 -16.72 -12.42
C GLU A 396 29.23 -16.66 -12.71
N LYS A 397 28.50 -17.76 -12.48
CA LYS A 397 27.07 -17.88 -12.79
C LYS A 397 26.15 -17.98 -11.57
N LEU A 398 26.69 -18.26 -10.38
CA LEU A 398 25.87 -18.53 -9.20
C LEU A 398 26.17 -17.51 -8.11
N LEU A 399 25.16 -16.69 -7.81
CA LEU A 399 25.09 -15.83 -6.64
C LEU A 399 24.24 -16.51 -5.57
N ALA A 400 24.73 -16.60 -4.35
CA ALA A 400 24.01 -17.10 -3.18
C ALA A 400 23.91 -16.00 -2.12
N SER A 401 22.77 -15.89 -1.46
CA SER A 401 22.57 -14.95 -0.36
C SER A 401 21.90 -15.63 0.84
N VAL A 402 22.30 -15.25 2.03
CA VAL A 402 21.71 -15.68 3.31
C VAL A 402 21.51 -14.46 4.17
N GLY A 403 20.35 -14.33 4.76
CA GLY A 403 20.02 -13.28 5.70
C GLY A 403 19.36 -13.83 6.95
N LEU A 404 19.56 -13.12 8.04
CA LEU A 404 18.94 -13.40 9.32
C LEU A 404 18.66 -12.10 10.04
N ARG A 405 17.43 -11.95 10.55
CA ARG A 405 17.01 -10.84 11.40
C ARG A 405 16.37 -11.39 12.66
N TYR A 406 16.68 -10.79 13.77
CA TYR A 406 16.01 -11.02 15.04
C TYR A 406 15.27 -9.74 15.42
N ASP A 407 14.01 -9.85 15.74
CA ASP A 407 13.15 -8.75 16.15
C ASP A 407 12.70 -8.98 17.59
N TYR A 408 12.88 -7.97 18.44
CA TYR A 408 12.34 -7.90 19.79
C TYR A 408 11.41 -6.70 19.89
N PHE A 409 10.19 -6.92 20.36
CA PHE A 409 9.21 -5.88 20.62
C PHE A 409 8.80 -5.94 22.08
N ASP A 410 8.69 -4.78 22.68
CA ASP A 410 8.17 -4.57 24.02
C ASP A 410 7.06 -3.52 23.96
N ILE A 411 5.86 -3.86 24.46
CA ILE A 411 4.68 -3.02 24.43
C ILE A 411 4.18 -2.85 25.85
N SER A 412 4.28 -1.66 26.40
CA SER A 412 3.70 -1.29 27.68
C SER A 412 2.31 -0.70 27.45
N TYR A 413 1.31 -1.26 28.09
CA TYR A 413 -0.10 -0.84 28.00
C TYR A 413 -0.57 -0.30 29.35
N LYS A 414 -1.30 0.83 29.30
CA LYS A 414 -1.91 1.45 30.44
C LYS A 414 -3.34 1.87 30.14
N ASP A 415 -4.32 1.35 30.86
CA ASP A 415 -5.71 1.79 30.84
C ASP A 415 -5.87 3.09 31.66
N ASN A 416 -6.42 4.13 31.03
CA ASN A 416 -6.65 5.42 31.66
C ASN A 416 -8.06 5.55 32.26
N LEU A 417 -8.96 4.56 32.03
CA LEU A 417 -10.31 4.57 32.54
C LEU A 417 -10.35 4.01 33.97
N SER A 418 -11.14 4.65 34.82
CA SER A 418 -11.27 4.30 36.23
C SER A 418 -12.41 3.29 36.52
N SER A 419 -13.20 2.91 35.53
CA SER A 419 -14.31 1.97 35.65
C SER A 419 -13.81 0.53 35.72
N SER A 420 -14.56 -0.34 36.37
CA SER A 420 -14.25 -1.77 36.41
C SER A 420 -14.51 -2.44 35.05
N ASP A 421 -13.66 -3.35 34.64
CA ASP A 421 -13.90 -4.22 33.47
C ASP A 421 -14.88 -5.37 33.86
N PRO A 422 -15.83 -5.75 32.96
CA PRO A 422 -16.20 -5.11 31.70
C PRO A 422 -17.19 -3.95 31.89
N GLU A 423 -17.05 -2.92 31.06
CA GLU A 423 -18.02 -1.85 31.05
C GLU A 423 -19.11 -2.11 29.98
N SER A 424 -20.36 -1.84 30.33
CA SER A 424 -21.49 -2.00 29.40
C SER A 424 -22.23 -0.68 29.24
N ILE A 425 -22.23 -0.16 28.03
CA ILE A 425 -22.86 1.12 27.67
C ILE A 425 -24.13 0.85 26.88
N PHE A 426 -25.24 1.39 27.32
CA PHE A 426 -26.51 1.27 26.59
C PHE A 426 -26.49 2.19 25.37
N ILE A 427 -26.65 1.60 24.18
CA ILE A 427 -26.69 2.31 22.90
C ILE A 427 -28.16 2.46 22.46
N PRO A 428 -28.74 3.67 22.52
CA PRO A 428 -30.16 3.88 22.21
C PRO A 428 -30.59 3.38 20.84
N GLN A 429 -29.79 3.62 19.78
CA GLN A 429 -30.10 3.16 18.42
C GLN A 429 -30.17 1.64 18.29
N LEU A 430 -29.38 0.91 19.09
CA LEU A 430 -29.35 -0.55 19.09
C LEU A 430 -30.41 -1.15 20.03
N GLY A 431 -30.96 -0.35 20.97
CA GLY A 431 -31.88 -0.81 22.01
C GLY A 431 -31.30 -1.81 23.00
N ARG A 432 -29.97 -1.88 23.11
CA ARG A 432 -29.24 -2.84 23.96
C ARG A 432 -27.92 -2.26 24.46
N PRO A 433 -27.35 -2.81 25.54
CA PRO A 433 -25.97 -2.51 25.92
C PRO A 433 -24.97 -3.17 24.98
N VAL A 434 -23.82 -2.51 24.80
CA VAL A 434 -22.59 -3.06 24.22
C VAL A 434 -21.56 -3.12 25.32
N THR A 435 -20.89 -4.26 25.46
CA THR A 435 -19.90 -4.49 26.51
C THR A 435 -18.50 -4.36 25.92
N HIS A 436 -17.66 -3.59 26.59
CA HIS A 436 -16.28 -3.38 26.23
C HIS A 436 -15.37 -3.91 27.34
N ARG A 437 -14.52 -4.89 26.97
CA ARG A 437 -13.52 -5.47 27.86
C ARG A 437 -12.20 -4.76 27.64
N ARG A 438 -11.50 -4.54 28.72
CA ARG A 438 -10.16 -3.93 28.72
C ARG A 438 -9.23 -4.83 29.54
N PRO A 439 -8.02 -5.13 29.07
CA PRO A 439 -7.02 -5.81 29.89
C PRO A 439 -6.54 -4.90 31.03
N ASP A 440 -6.01 -5.49 32.08
CA ASP A 440 -5.28 -4.76 33.13
C ASP A 440 -3.98 -4.17 32.53
N ASP A 441 -3.42 -3.14 33.20
CA ASP A 441 -2.10 -2.58 32.87
C ASP A 441 -1.07 -3.71 32.82
N GLN A 442 -0.31 -3.79 31.74
CA GLN A 442 0.63 -4.88 31.50
C GLN A 442 1.70 -4.55 30.46
N ASP A 443 2.76 -5.34 30.50
CA ASP A 443 3.79 -5.34 29.45
C ASP A 443 3.70 -6.66 28.66
N ILE A 444 3.73 -6.55 27.33
CA ILE A 444 3.69 -7.69 26.40
C ILE A 444 4.94 -7.63 25.53
N SER A 445 5.65 -8.73 25.37
CA SER A 445 6.80 -8.81 24.48
C SER A 445 6.65 -9.88 23.42
N PHE A 446 7.20 -9.62 22.23
CA PHE A 446 7.27 -10.56 21.12
C PHE A 446 8.72 -10.69 20.64
N GLU A 447 9.10 -11.91 20.30
CA GLU A 447 10.41 -12.21 19.74
C GLU A 447 10.24 -13.03 18.46
N GLN A 448 10.95 -12.64 17.39
CA GLN A 448 10.88 -13.37 16.13
C GLN A 448 12.25 -13.45 15.44
N LEU A 449 12.50 -14.58 14.81
CA LEU A 449 13.69 -14.80 13.98
C LEU A 449 13.24 -15.00 12.54
N SER A 450 13.77 -14.20 11.61
CA SER A 450 13.39 -14.23 10.20
C SER A 450 14.58 -14.57 9.32
N PRO A 451 14.77 -15.86 8.96
CA PRO A 451 15.79 -16.28 8.00
C PRO A 451 15.36 -16.01 6.56
N LYS A 452 16.34 -15.81 5.67
CA LYS A 452 16.15 -15.85 4.23
C LYS A 452 17.35 -16.56 3.55
N LEU A 453 17.04 -17.26 2.47
CA LEU A 453 18.01 -17.86 1.55
C LEU A 453 17.63 -17.46 0.12
N GLY A 454 18.59 -17.00 -0.67
CA GLY A 454 18.40 -16.68 -2.07
C GLY A 454 19.50 -17.29 -2.94
N LEU A 455 19.13 -17.77 -4.10
CA LEU A 455 20.04 -18.27 -5.14
C LEU A 455 19.65 -17.64 -6.47
N VAL A 456 20.62 -17.09 -7.19
CA VAL A 456 20.42 -16.61 -8.56
C VAL A 456 21.43 -17.31 -9.45
N TYR A 457 20.94 -18.00 -10.48
CA TYR A 457 21.77 -18.66 -11.46
C TYR A 457 21.63 -17.99 -12.83
N THR A 458 22.68 -17.33 -13.28
CA THR A 458 22.78 -16.70 -14.59
C THR A 458 22.96 -17.76 -15.67
N LEU A 459 21.93 -18.00 -16.47
CA LEU A 459 21.96 -18.95 -17.58
C LEU A 459 22.88 -18.44 -18.70
N ASN A 460 22.69 -17.16 -19.04
CA ASN A 460 23.50 -16.36 -19.97
C ASN A 460 23.25 -14.86 -19.68
N ASP A 461 23.82 -13.97 -20.48
CA ASP A 461 23.74 -12.51 -20.29
C ASP A 461 22.30 -11.95 -20.32
N HIS A 462 21.33 -12.71 -20.84
CA HIS A 462 19.94 -12.28 -21.01
C HIS A 462 18.96 -13.05 -20.13
N HIS A 463 19.37 -14.13 -19.46
CA HIS A 463 18.43 -14.98 -18.70
C HIS A 463 19.03 -15.40 -17.36
N ALA A 464 18.22 -15.30 -16.32
CA ALA A 464 18.53 -15.81 -14.99
C ALA A 464 17.34 -16.59 -14.41
N THR A 465 17.64 -17.62 -13.65
CA THR A 465 16.67 -18.30 -12.79
C THR A 465 17.06 -18.07 -11.34
N TYR A 466 16.04 -18.05 -10.48
CA TYR A 466 16.27 -17.82 -9.05
C TYR A 466 15.40 -18.74 -8.20
N PHE A 467 15.86 -18.99 -7.00
CA PHE A 467 15.13 -19.66 -5.93
C PHE A 467 15.29 -18.84 -4.66
N ASN A 468 14.21 -18.71 -3.88
CA ASN A 468 14.31 -18.18 -2.53
C ASN A 468 13.46 -18.99 -1.53
N TYR A 469 13.93 -18.99 -0.28
CA TYR A 469 13.16 -19.29 0.91
C TYR A 469 13.19 -18.07 1.81
N ARG A 470 12.02 -17.65 2.28
CA ARG A 470 11.89 -16.49 3.17
C ARG A 470 10.83 -16.75 4.23
N GLN A 471 11.18 -16.41 5.46
CA GLN A 471 10.21 -16.37 6.56
C GLN A 471 9.81 -14.93 6.86
N ALA A 472 8.53 -14.74 7.18
CA ALA A 472 7.99 -13.47 7.65
C ALA A 472 7.08 -13.67 8.86
N PHE A 473 6.77 -12.55 9.51
CA PHE A 473 5.83 -12.52 10.62
C PHE A 473 5.07 -11.19 10.66
N SER A 474 3.98 -11.17 11.44
CA SER A 474 3.29 -9.95 11.82
C SER A 474 2.83 -10.06 13.26
N ILE A 475 3.24 -9.12 14.12
CA ILE A 475 2.72 -9.04 15.48
C ILE A 475 1.28 -8.54 15.48
N PRO A 476 0.45 -8.94 16.46
CA PRO A 476 -0.88 -8.37 16.63
C PRO A 476 -0.80 -6.86 16.81
N SER A 477 -1.72 -6.11 16.18
CA SER A 477 -1.71 -4.65 16.34
C SER A 477 -2.13 -4.24 17.74
N VAL A 478 -1.64 -3.08 18.20
CA VAL A 478 -1.99 -2.47 19.49
C VAL A 478 -3.51 -2.41 19.69
N THR A 479 -4.25 -2.00 18.65
CA THR A 479 -5.72 -2.00 18.71
C THR A 479 -6.32 -3.40 18.69
N THR A 480 -5.68 -4.38 18.09
CA THR A 480 -6.14 -5.78 18.15
C THR A 480 -5.93 -6.36 19.55
N LEU A 481 -4.80 -6.06 20.19
CA LEU A 481 -4.47 -6.53 21.53
C LEU A 481 -5.39 -5.92 22.60
N PHE A 482 -5.60 -4.60 22.57
CA PHE A 482 -6.16 -3.86 23.70
C PHE A 482 -7.59 -3.35 23.49
N ARG A 483 -8.14 -3.46 22.28
CA ARG A 483 -9.55 -3.22 21.96
C ARG A 483 -10.28 -4.56 21.78
N SER A 484 -10.51 -5.25 22.88
CA SER A 484 -11.02 -6.62 22.86
C SER A 484 -12.50 -6.77 22.43
N GLY A 485 -13.28 -5.69 22.46
CA GLY A 485 -14.72 -5.75 22.19
C GLY A 485 -15.50 -6.40 23.33
N SER A 486 -16.63 -7.06 23.03
CA SER A 486 -17.60 -7.45 24.04
C SER A 486 -17.30 -8.77 24.77
N THR A 487 -16.56 -9.71 24.15
CA THR A 487 -16.57 -11.10 24.64
C THR A 487 -15.21 -11.70 24.94
N GLN A 488 -14.14 -11.19 24.36
CA GLN A 488 -12.83 -11.81 24.42
C GLN A 488 -11.74 -10.80 24.74
N ILE A 489 -10.81 -11.19 25.61
CA ILE A 489 -9.57 -10.47 25.83
C ILE A 489 -8.54 -10.99 24.81
N THR A 490 -7.95 -10.09 24.04
CA THR A 490 -7.09 -10.41 22.88
C THR A 490 -5.59 -10.24 23.18
N ASP A 491 -5.23 -9.90 24.39
CA ASP A 491 -3.86 -9.71 24.87
C ASP A 491 -2.95 -10.95 24.83
N LYS A 492 -3.52 -12.12 24.48
CA LYS A 492 -2.80 -13.40 24.37
C LYS A 492 -2.65 -13.88 22.92
N LEU A 493 -2.90 -13.02 21.95
CA LEU A 493 -2.71 -13.38 20.56
C LEU A 493 -1.21 -13.53 20.25
N GLU A 494 -0.89 -14.57 19.49
CA GLU A 494 0.46 -14.85 19.00
C GLU A 494 0.71 -14.16 17.66
N PRO A 495 1.97 -13.87 17.29
CA PRO A 495 2.31 -13.36 15.96
C PRO A 495 1.95 -14.34 14.85
N ILE A 496 1.46 -13.82 13.75
CA ILE A 496 1.31 -14.58 12.50
C ILE A 496 2.71 -14.90 11.97
N THR A 497 2.94 -16.13 11.51
CA THR A 497 4.19 -16.52 10.85
C THR A 497 3.91 -17.09 9.46
N ALA A 498 4.84 -16.86 8.53
CA ALA A 498 4.71 -17.32 7.15
C ALA A 498 6.06 -17.84 6.62
N ASP A 499 6.05 -19.05 6.07
CA ASP A 499 7.17 -19.66 5.37
C ASP A 499 6.86 -19.67 3.86
N SER A 500 7.75 -19.11 3.04
CA SER A 500 7.53 -18.99 1.60
C SER A 500 8.70 -19.54 0.79
N TYR A 501 8.35 -20.29 -0.24
CA TYR A 501 9.27 -20.82 -1.24
C TYR A 501 8.88 -20.24 -2.60
N GLU A 502 9.85 -19.76 -3.35
CA GLU A 502 9.64 -19.19 -4.67
C GLU A 502 10.72 -19.66 -5.64
N LEU A 503 10.30 -20.07 -6.83
CA LEU A 503 11.16 -20.38 -7.96
C LEU A 503 10.74 -19.51 -9.14
N GLY A 504 11.71 -18.82 -9.75
CA GLY A 504 11.41 -17.97 -10.90
C GLY A 504 12.48 -18.01 -11.99
N ILE A 505 12.06 -17.55 -13.14
CA ILE A 505 12.93 -17.30 -14.28
C ILE A 505 12.58 -15.93 -14.87
N ARG A 506 13.58 -15.15 -15.19
CA ARG A 506 13.41 -13.87 -15.86
C ARG A 506 14.44 -13.67 -16.93
N GLY A 507 14.12 -12.85 -17.91
CA GLY A 507 15.07 -12.54 -18.96
C GLY A 507 14.44 -11.83 -20.14
N GLN A 508 15.29 -11.65 -21.14
CA GLN A 508 14.97 -11.05 -22.41
C GLN A 508 15.03 -12.11 -23.51
N ALA A 509 13.87 -12.57 -23.98
CA ALA A 509 13.78 -13.59 -25.02
C ALA A 509 14.12 -13.04 -26.41
N SER A 510 13.93 -11.73 -26.62
CA SER A 510 14.34 -10.96 -27.80
C SER A 510 14.29 -9.47 -27.44
N ASP A 511 14.74 -8.59 -28.33
CA ASP A 511 14.62 -7.13 -28.14
C ASP A 511 13.15 -6.68 -27.92
N ALA A 512 12.19 -7.50 -28.36
CA ALA A 512 10.76 -7.24 -28.24
C ALA A 512 10.10 -7.87 -27.00
N ILE A 513 10.77 -8.73 -26.24
CA ILE A 513 10.14 -9.52 -25.19
C ILE A 513 11.04 -9.61 -23.96
N PHE A 514 10.63 -8.91 -22.91
CA PHE A 514 11.10 -9.13 -21.56
C PHE A 514 10.05 -9.92 -20.78
N TYR A 515 10.46 -10.89 -19.95
CA TYR A 515 9.54 -11.74 -19.20
C TYR A 515 10.05 -12.06 -17.79
N GLU A 516 9.11 -12.29 -16.89
CA GLU A 516 9.33 -12.89 -15.58
C GLU A 516 8.20 -13.87 -15.27
N LEU A 517 8.57 -15.10 -14.92
CA LEU A 517 7.65 -16.15 -14.46
C LEU A 517 8.10 -16.58 -13.07
N ALA A 518 7.18 -16.57 -12.11
CA ALA A 518 7.39 -17.06 -10.75
C ALA A 518 6.32 -18.08 -10.36
N ILE A 519 6.73 -19.09 -9.61
CA ILE A 519 5.87 -20.05 -8.94
C ILE A 519 6.19 -19.97 -7.47
N TYR A 520 5.18 -19.85 -6.63
CA TYR A 520 5.35 -19.73 -5.18
C TYR A 520 4.41 -20.65 -4.41
N GLN A 521 4.85 -21.00 -3.21
CA GLN A 521 4.04 -21.57 -2.14
C GLN A 521 4.38 -20.82 -0.85
N MET A 522 3.36 -20.47 -0.07
CA MET A 522 3.49 -19.84 1.23
C MET A 522 2.51 -20.50 2.21
N ASP A 523 3.05 -20.98 3.32
CA ASP A 523 2.32 -21.59 4.41
C ASP A 523 2.30 -20.60 5.56
N ILE A 524 1.10 -20.29 6.09
CA ILE A 524 0.90 -19.34 7.18
C ILE A 524 0.36 -20.09 8.39
N SER A 525 0.96 -19.86 9.55
CA SER A 525 0.55 -20.38 10.84
C SER A 525 0.11 -19.24 11.75
N ASP A 526 -0.79 -19.55 12.70
CA ASP A 526 -1.30 -18.62 13.70
C ASP A 526 -1.97 -17.38 13.10
N ASP A 527 -2.60 -17.54 11.94
CA ASP A 527 -3.29 -16.43 11.24
C ASP A 527 -4.36 -15.80 12.15
N ILE A 528 -4.41 -14.47 12.21
CA ILE A 528 -5.38 -13.75 13.05
C ILE A 528 -6.66 -13.54 12.26
N VAL A 529 -7.70 -14.28 12.64
CA VAL A 529 -9.01 -14.24 11.99
C VAL A 529 -10.03 -13.57 12.90
N SER A 530 -10.84 -12.71 12.29
CA SER A 530 -11.95 -12.05 12.98
C SER A 530 -13.27 -12.62 12.46
N VAL A 531 -14.04 -13.23 13.36
CA VAL A 531 -15.35 -13.79 13.05
C VAL A 531 -16.42 -12.97 13.75
N VAL A 532 -17.38 -12.46 12.98
CA VAL A 532 -18.56 -11.75 13.50
C VAL A 532 -19.69 -12.76 13.71
N ASN A 533 -20.15 -12.90 14.92
CA ASN A 533 -21.26 -13.77 15.32
C ASN A 533 -22.41 -12.92 15.85
N GLY A 534 -23.40 -12.64 15.03
CA GLY A 534 -24.48 -11.73 15.37
C GLY A 534 -23.96 -10.32 15.64
N PHE A 535 -23.91 -9.94 16.92
CA PHE A 535 -23.42 -8.63 17.37
C PHE A 535 -22.04 -8.70 18.04
N GLU A 536 -21.41 -9.86 18.05
CA GLU A 536 -20.13 -10.09 18.71
C GLU A 536 -19.03 -10.31 17.67
N ARG A 537 -17.92 -9.65 17.85
CA ARG A 537 -16.71 -9.88 17.08
C ARG A 537 -15.71 -10.64 17.93
N ASN A 538 -15.35 -11.84 17.50
CA ASN A 538 -14.32 -12.64 18.12
C ASN A 538 -13.07 -12.67 17.25
N VAL A 539 -11.90 -12.59 17.87
CA VAL A 539 -10.60 -12.64 17.20
C VAL A 539 -9.81 -13.81 17.79
N TYR A 540 -9.27 -14.64 16.92
CA TYR A 540 -8.46 -15.81 17.32
C TYR A 540 -7.20 -15.88 16.46
N ASN A 541 -6.16 -16.55 16.98
CA ASN A 541 -5.22 -17.17 16.07
C ASN A 541 -5.94 -18.34 15.40
N ALA A 542 -6.04 -18.29 14.08
CA ALA A 542 -6.58 -19.38 13.27
C ALA A 542 -5.52 -20.48 13.13
N GLY A 543 -5.94 -21.61 12.60
CA GLY A 543 -5.01 -22.67 12.21
C GLY A 543 -4.08 -22.28 11.07
N GLU A 544 -3.78 -23.26 10.21
CA GLU A 544 -2.86 -23.07 9.08
C GLU A 544 -3.60 -22.72 7.81
N THR A 545 -3.01 -21.82 6.98
CA THR A 545 -3.47 -21.52 5.62
C THR A 545 -2.35 -21.75 4.62
N GLU A 546 -2.71 -22.11 3.38
CA GLU A 546 -1.78 -22.32 2.28
C GLU A 546 -2.12 -21.42 1.11
N HIS A 547 -1.12 -20.75 0.56
CA HIS A 547 -1.22 -19.84 -0.56
C HIS A 547 -0.26 -20.28 -1.66
N GLN A 548 -0.78 -20.63 -2.83
CA GLN A 548 -0.01 -21.11 -3.97
C GLN A 548 -0.36 -20.29 -5.22
N GLY A 549 0.62 -20.05 -6.08
CA GLY A 549 0.31 -19.37 -7.33
C GLY A 549 1.42 -19.38 -8.37
N ILE A 550 1.02 -18.99 -9.57
CA ILE A 550 1.88 -18.77 -10.73
C ILE A 550 1.65 -17.32 -11.17
N GLU A 551 2.72 -16.58 -11.32
CA GLU A 551 2.72 -15.18 -11.73
C GLU A 551 3.55 -15.03 -13.01
N LEU A 552 2.97 -14.40 -14.03
CA LEU A 552 3.63 -14.09 -15.30
C LEU A 552 3.59 -12.59 -15.54
N SER A 553 4.73 -12.00 -15.87
CA SER A 553 4.86 -10.64 -16.35
C SER A 553 5.59 -10.63 -17.67
N ILE A 554 5.05 -9.96 -18.68
CA ILE A 554 5.65 -9.83 -20.01
C ILE A 554 5.51 -8.39 -20.45
N ASN A 555 6.57 -7.81 -21.00
CA ASN A 555 6.51 -6.48 -21.60
C ASN A 555 7.55 -6.34 -22.71
N GLY A 556 7.34 -5.37 -23.59
CA GLY A 556 8.25 -5.12 -24.68
C GLY A 556 7.65 -4.24 -25.78
N ALA A 557 8.39 -4.09 -26.88
CA ALA A 557 7.97 -3.37 -28.07
C ALA A 557 7.71 -4.33 -29.21
N ILE A 558 6.50 -4.28 -29.80
CA ILE A 558 6.14 -5.06 -30.99
C ILE A 558 6.75 -4.39 -32.23
N THR A 559 6.71 -3.06 -32.27
CA THR A 559 7.33 -2.21 -33.28
C THR A 559 7.82 -0.91 -32.61
N GLU A 560 8.48 -0.02 -33.34
CA GLU A 560 8.85 1.32 -32.85
C GLU A 560 7.66 2.15 -32.37
N GLU A 561 6.44 1.86 -32.87
CA GLU A 561 5.22 2.59 -32.50
C GLU A 561 4.34 1.83 -31.50
N PHE A 562 4.50 0.52 -31.35
CA PHE A 562 3.64 -0.31 -30.49
C PHE A 562 4.44 -1.01 -29.40
N SER A 563 4.08 -0.74 -28.15
CA SER A 563 4.59 -1.47 -26.98
C SER A 563 3.45 -2.05 -26.14
N TYR A 564 3.80 -2.99 -25.28
CA TYR A 564 2.84 -3.67 -24.43
C TYR A 564 3.44 -4.04 -23.06
N ALA A 565 2.57 -4.15 -22.07
CA ALA A 565 2.86 -4.79 -20.79
C ALA A 565 1.67 -5.67 -20.41
N ALA A 566 1.94 -6.85 -19.87
CA ALA A 566 0.91 -7.78 -19.41
C ALA A 566 1.36 -8.46 -18.11
N GLY A 567 0.47 -8.49 -17.15
CA GLY A 567 0.59 -9.24 -15.91
C GLY A 567 -0.56 -10.24 -15.79
N PHE A 568 -0.27 -11.46 -15.40
CA PHE A 568 -1.29 -12.46 -15.14
C PHE A 568 -0.89 -13.35 -13.96
N THR A 569 -1.86 -13.63 -13.09
CA THR A 569 -1.66 -14.49 -11.92
C THR A 569 -2.83 -15.47 -11.80
N LYS A 570 -2.51 -16.71 -11.54
CA LYS A 570 -3.46 -17.74 -11.07
C LYS A 570 -3.01 -18.16 -9.67
N THR A 571 -3.92 -18.08 -8.72
CA THR A 571 -3.62 -18.41 -7.31
C THR A 571 -4.69 -19.35 -6.75
N ARG A 572 -4.33 -20.08 -5.71
CA ARG A 572 -5.22 -20.81 -4.85
C ARG A 572 -4.81 -20.59 -3.40
N GLN A 573 -5.76 -20.24 -2.57
CA GLN A 573 -5.55 -19.94 -1.15
C GLN A 573 -6.58 -20.73 -0.35
N THR A 574 -6.14 -21.60 0.57
CA THR A 574 -6.99 -22.55 1.30
C THR A 574 -6.70 -22.58 2.78
N TYR A 575 -7.72 -22.81 3.59
CA TYR A 575 -7.58 -23.20 4.99
C TYR A 575 -7.08 -24.65 5.04
N LYS A 576 -6.01 -24.93 5.80
CA LYS A 576 -5.52 -26.29 6.02
C LYS A 576 -6.13 -26.92 7.28
N ASN A 577 -6.22 -26.13 8.33
CA ASN A 577 -6.77 -26.56 9.60
C ASN A 577 -7.38 -25.35 10.31
N PHE A 578 -8.67 -25.15 10.12
CA PHE A 578 -9.37 -24.05 10.78
C PHE A 578 -10.81 -24.40 11.11
N SER A 579 -11.16 -24.24 12.40
CA SER A 579 -12.55 -24.29 12.86
C SER A 579 -12.81 -23.17 13.85
N TYR A 580 -14.04 -22.67 13.86
CA TYR A 580 -14.46 -21.61 14.76
C TYR A 580 -15.89 -21.82 15.24
N THR A 581 -16.23 -21.18 16.34
CA THR A 581 -17.56 -21.24 16.92
C THR A 581 -18.35 -19.99 16.54
N CYS A 582 -19.51 -20.16 15.92
CA CYS A 582 -20.41 -19.06 15.58
C CYS A 582 -21.88 -19.42 15.72
N CYS A 583 -22.71 -18.46 15.42
CA CYS A 583 -24.12 -18.57 15.08
C CYS A 583 -25.06 -18.84 16.27
N PHE A 584 -26.38 -18.73 16.00
CA PHE A 584 -27.40 -19.07 16.98
C PHE A 584 -28.39 -20.10 16.37
N PRO A 585 -28.53 -21.32 16.93
CA PRO A 585 -27.77 -21.85 18.10
C PRO A 585 -26.27 -22.00 17.80
N THR A 586 -25.44 -21.92 18.86
CA THR A 586 -23.98 -22.04 18.74
C THR A 586 -23.59 -23.32 18.02
N GLN A 587 -22.77 -23.18 16.96
CA GLN A 587 -22.25 -24.26 16.13
C GLN A 587 -20.74 -24.13 16.02
N ASN A 588 -20.05 -25.26 15.95
CA ASN A 588 -18.66 -25.31 15.55
C ASN A 588 -18.61 -25.57 14.05
N ILE A 589 -18.02 -24.66 13.28
CA ILE A 589 -17.88 -24.73 11.84
C ILE A 589 -16.44 -25.06 11.51
N ASP A 590 -16.24 -26.18 10.83
CA ASP A 590 -14.96 -26.59 10.28
C ASP A 590 -14.92 -26.15 8.81
N VAL A 591 -13.93 -25.30 8.47
CA VAL A 591 -13.69 -24.79 7.11
C VAL A 591 -12.37 -25.29 6.54
N SER A 592 -11.80 -26.33 7.14
CA SER A 592 -10.60 -26.97 6.61
C SER A 592 -10.82 -27.43 5.17
N ASP A 593 -9.81 -27.24 4.31
CA ASP A 593 -9.81 -27.46 2.86
C ASP A 593 -10.69 -26.50 2.03
N ASN A 594 -11.47 -25.61 2.63
CA ASN A 594 -12.18 -24.55 1.92
C ASN A 594 -11.21 -23.51 1.36
N ASP A 595 -11.61 -22.89 0.24
CA ASP A 595 -10.91 -21.73 -0.28
C ASP A 595 -11.14 -20.53 0.66
N ILE A 596 -10.11 -19.72 0.84
CA ILE A 596 -10.18 -18.52 1.71
C ILE A 596 -11.09 -17.48 1.06
N GLY A 597 -12.06 -16.99 1.82
CA GLY A 597 -12.96 -15.94 1.35
C GLY A 597 -12.20 -14.67 0.93
N LYS A 598 -12.69 -13.98 -0.11
CA LYS A 598 -12.14 -12.73 -0.65
C LYS A 598 -10.73 -12.88 -1.26
N ALA A 599 -10.38 -14.10 -1.70
CA ALA A 599 -9.14 -14.43 -2.36
C ALA A 599 -9.40 -14.68 -3.87
N PRO A 600 -9.23 -13.66 -4.75
CA PRO A 600 -9.45 -13.83 -6.18
C PRO A 600 -8.55 -14.94 -6.75
N ASP A 601 -9.13 -15.83 -7.55
CA ASP A 601 -8.42 -16.95 -8.14
C ASP A 601 -7.53 -16.54 -9.31
N THR A 602 -7.88 -15.44 -10.00
CA THR A 602 -7.12 -14.84 -11.09
C THR A 602 -7.05 -13.32 -10.96
N ILE A 603 -5.90 -12.77 -11.33
CA ILE A 603 -5.67 -11.32 -11.45
C ILE A 603 -4.94 -11.09 -12.77
N GLY A 604 -5.41 -10.15 -13.58
CA GLY A 604 -4.81 -9.86 -14.87
C GLY A 604 -4.82 -8.38 -15.21
N ASN A 605 -3.79 -7.95 -15.93
CA ASN A 605 -3.69 -6.61 -16.52
C ASN A 605 -2.97 -6.69 -17.86
N VAL A 606 -3.49 -6.00 -18.87
CA VAL A 606 -2.84 -5.85 -20.18
C VAL A 606 -2.91 -4.39 -20.61
N VAL A 607 -1.76 -3.81 -20.87
CA VAL A 607 -1.58 -2.45 -21.39
C VAL A 607 -1.03 -2.51 -22.80
N LEU A 608 -1.68 -1.85 -23.74
CA LEU A 608 -1.21 -1.63 -25.11
C LEU A 608 -0.98 -0.14 -25.33
N VAL A 609 0.21 0.22 -25.80
CA VAL A 609 0.61 1.61 -26.04
C VAL A 609 0.91 1.81 -27.52
N TYR A 610 0.37 2.88 -28.09
CA TYR A 610 0.65 3.32 -29.45
C TYR A 610 1.22 4.74 -29.47
N THR A 611 2.44 4.89 -29.99
CA THR A 611 3.16 6.17 -30.13
C THR A 611 3.47 6.42 -31.61
N PRO A 612 2.53 7.03 -32.37
CA PRO A 612 2.67 7.20 -33.82
C PRO A 612 3.82 8.14 -34.18
N VAL A 613 4.71 7.69 -35.04
CA VAL A 613 5.84 8.49 -35.54
C VAL A 613 5.37 9.76 -36.27
N ILE A 614 4.23 9.71 -36.98
CA ILE A 614 3.66 10.85 -37.74
C ILE A 614 3.06 11.94 -36.81
N PHE A 615 2.76 11.64 -35.59
CA PHE A 615 2.26 12.57 -34.56
C PHE A 615 3.20 12.58 -33.36
N THR A 616 4.39 13.15 -33.55
CA THR A 616 5.42 13.21 -32.51
C THR A 616 4.85 13.78 -31.20
N GLY A 617 5.07 13.08 -30.08
CA GLY A 617 4.58 13.46 -28.77
C GLY A 617 3.19 12.91 -28.40
N LEU A 618 2.48 12.24 -29.35
CA LEU A 618 1.21 11.56 -29.04
C LEU A 618 1.48 10.16 -28.50
N ARG A 619 0.83 9.83 -27.37
CA ARG A 619 0.79 8.49 -26.77
C ARG A 619 -0.67 8.13 -26.51
N LEU A 620 -1.09 6.99 -27.05
CA LEU A 620 -2.40 6.40 -26.81
C LEU A 620 -2.22 5.09 -26.06
N GLU A 621 -3.07 4.86 -25.07
CA GLU A 621 -2.99 3.65 -24.24
C GLU A 621 -4.38 3.05 -24.04
N VAL A 622 -4.48 1.73 -24.20
CA VAL A 622 -5.64 0.92 -23.83
C VAL A 622 -5.20 -0.08 -22.77
N GLU A 623 -5.97 -0.19 -21.71
CA GLU A 623 -5.73 -1.09 -20.60
C GLU A 623 -6.94 -1.99 -20.37
N TRP A 624 -6.69 -3.27 -20.17
CA TRP A 624 -7.65 -4.25 -19.67
C TRP A 624 -7.23 -4.67 -18.26
N GLU A 625 -8.17 -4.63 -17.32
CA GLU A 625 -8.01 -5.11 -15.96
C GLU A 625 -8.98 -6.25 -15.71
N HIS A 626 -8.51 -7.31 -15.08
CA HIS A 626 -9.28 -8.52 -14.74
C HIS A 626 -9.13 -8.84 -13.25
N LEU A 627 -10.26 -9.02 -12.59
CA LEU A 627 -10.35 -9.66 -11.28
C LEU A 627 -11.24 -10.88 -11.39
N GLY A 628 -10.71 -12.05 -11.05
CA GLY A 628 -11.42 -13.33 -11.10
C GLY A 628 -12.44 -13.49 -9.99
N ASP A 629 -13.11 -14.62 -10.00
CA ASP A 629 -14.09 -14.99 -8.99
C ASP A 629 -13.42 -15.29 -7.64
N TYR A 630 -14.20 -15.11 -6.57
CA TYR A 630 -13.82 -15.48 -5.21
C TYR A 630 -15.05 -15.71 -4.32
N TYR A 631 -14.92 -16.58 -3.32
CA TYR A 631 -15.92 -16.75 -2.29
C TYR A 631 -16.01 -15.54 -1.37
N THR A 632 -17.21 -15.16 -0.97
CA THR A 632 -17.47 -13.97 -0.16
C THR A 632 -17.38 -14.25 1.34
N ASP A 633 -17.39 -15.52 1.74
CA ASP A 633 -17.29 -16.02 3.13
C ASP A 633 -16.38 -17.24 3.25
N GLU A 634 -16.07 -17.63 4.48
CA GLU A 634 -15.17 -18.73 4.81
C GLU A 634 -15.81 -20.12 4.60
N THR A 635 -17.13 -20.20 4.47
CA THR A 635 -17.86 -21.47 4.25
C THR A 635 -18.07 -21.80 2.80
N ASN A 636 -17.63 -20.94 1.89
CA ASN A 636 -17.77 -21.06 0.44
C ASN A 636 -19.23 -21.22 -0.02
N THR A 637 -20.16 -20.53 0.64
CA THR A 637 -21.60 -20.62 0.34
C THR A 637 -22.07 -19.62 -0.68
N ALA A 638 -21.34 -18.53 -0.87
CA ALA A 638 -21.63 -17.49 -1.84
C ALA A 638 -20.35 -17.00 -2.51
N ASP A 639 -20.45 -16.54 -3.74
CA ASP A 639 -19.32 -16.09 -4.55
C ASP A 639 -19.60 -14.74 -5.23
N TYR A 640 -18.53 -14.05 -5.57
CA TYR A 640 -18.49 -12.92 -6.48
C TYR A 640 -17.84 -13.34 -7.79
N GLY A 641 -18.55 -13.23 -8.91
CA GLY A 641 -18.09 -13.72 -10.21
C GLY A 641 -17.03 -12.87 -10.91
N GLY A 642 -16.36 -11.96 -10.18
CA GLY A 642 -15.31 -11.12 -10.75
C GLY A 642 -15.77 -10.06 -11.76
N HIS A 643 -14.81 -9.39 -12.40
CA HIS A 643 -15.11 -8.39 -13.42
C HIS A 643 -13.92 -8.10 -14.35
N ASP A 644 -14.25 -7.57 -15.53
CA ASP A 644 -13.31 -7.02 -16.50
C ASP A 644 -13.61 -5.54 -16.70
N LEU A 645 -12.56 -4.71 -16.67
CA LEU A 645 -12.64 -3.28 -16.94
C LEU A 645 -11.72 -2.92 -18.11
N TYR A 646 -12.10 -1.91 -18.85
CA TYR A 646 -11.32 -1.34 -19.94
C TYR A 646 -11.12 0.13 -19.71
N ASN A 647 -9.88 0.59 -19.83
CA ASN A 647 -9.48 1.98 -19.64
C ASN A 647 -8.78 2.50 -20.90
N PHE A 648 -8.87 3.81 -21.11
CA PHE A 648 -8.19 4.50 -22.21
C PHE A 648 -7.48 5.74 -21.68
N ARG A 649 -6.24 5.97 -22.16
CA ARG A 649 -5.48 7.17 -21.84
C ARG A 649 -4.90 7.78 -23.12
N VAL A 650 -4.78 9.10 -23.13
CA VAL A 650 -4.11 9.87 -24.17
C VAL A 650 -3.22 10.92 -23.54
N ASN A 651 -1.97 10.97 -23.98
CA ASN A 651 -1.02 12.00 -23.61
C ASN A 651 -0.50 12.66 -24.91
N TYR A 652 -0.39 13.96 -24.92
CA TYR A 652 0.14 14.70 -26.06
C TYR A 652 1.09 15.79 -25.63
N VAL A 653 2.38 15.57 -25.87
CA VAL A 653 3.44 16.54 -25.64
C VAL A 653 3.50 17.51 -26.82
N LEU A 654 3.11 18.76 -26.56
CA LEU A 654 3.01 19.81 -27.59
C LEU A 654 4.34 20.54 -27.88
N GLY A 655 5.43 20.18 -27.19
CA GLY A 655 6.66 20.97 -27.16
C GLY A 655 6.56 22.15 -26.18
N ASN A 656 7.65 22.86 -25.98
CA ASN A 656 7.75 24.00 -25.06
C ASN A 656 7.33 23.64 -23.61
N GLY A 657 7.50 22.38 -23.20
CA GLY A 657 7.15 21.91 -21.86
C GLY A 657 5.67 21.69 -21.58
N LEU A 658 4.77 21.90 -22.57
CA LEU A 658 3.33 21.68 -22.40
C LEU A 658 2.93 20.26 -22.84
N GLU A 659 2.28 19.55 -21.96
CA GLU A 659 1.62 18.27 -22.19
C GLU A 659 0.13 18.41 -21.89
N LEU A 660 -0.73 17.89 -22.78
CA LEU A 660 -2.15 17.68 -22.53
C LEU A 660 -2.40 16.20 -22.35
N TYR A 661 -3.25 15.85 -21.41
CA TYR A 661 -3.61 14.46 -21.21
C TYR A 661 -5.08 14.28 -20.85
N GLY A 662 -5.58 13.09 -21.12
CA GLY A 662 -6.93 12.69 -20.75
C GLY A 662 -7.00 11.19 -20.54
N ARG A 663 -7.96 10.78 -19.71
CA ARG A 663 -8.21 9.37 -19.44
C ARG A 663 -9.68 9.09 -19.25
N VAL A 664 -10.11 7.91 -19.68
CA VAL A 664 -11.45 7.38 -19.43
C VAL A 664 -11.28 6.01 -18.79
N GLN A 665 -11.80 5.89 -17.60
CA GLN A 665 -11.83 4.65 -16.84
C GLN A 665 -13.16 3.96 -17.03
N ASN A 666 -13.17 2.60 -16.97
CA ASN A 666 -14.36 1.79 -17.14
C ASN A 666 -15.16 2.20 -18.40
N ILE A 667 -14.53 2.20 -19.57
CA ILE A 667 -15.13 2.63 -20.85
C ILE A 667 -16.46 1.92 -21.11
N GLY A 668 -16.55 0.65 -20.73
CA GLY A 668 -17.74 -0.19 -20.89
C GLY A 668 -18.90 0.18 -19.98
N ASP A 669 -18.72 1.09 -19.04
CA ASP A 669 -19.68 1.44 -18.00
C ASP A 669 -20.20 0.20 -17.25
N LYS A 670 -19.27 -0.72 -17.00
CA LYS A 670 -19.54 -1.98 -16.30
C LYS A 670 -19.87 -1.68 -14.84
N ARG A 671 -21.01 -2.16 -14.35
CA ARG A 671 -21.28 -2.20 -12.91
C ARG A 671 -20.47 -3.34 -12.30
N TYR A 672 -19.68 -3.04 -11.28
CA TYR A 672 -18.83 -3.98 -10.58
C TYR A 672 -18.72 -3.62 -9.10
N SER A 673 -18.29 -4.58 -8.29
CA SER A 673 -18.01 -4.35 -6.87
C SER A 673 -16.51 -4.39 -6.62
N THR A 674 -16.00 -3.44 -5.87
CA THR A 674 -14.59 -3.40 -5.46
C THR A 674 -14.31 -4.31 -4.27
N TYR A 675 -15.36 -4.66 -3.52
CA TYR A 675 -15.31 -5.59 -2.40
C TYR A 675 -16.68 -6.17 -2.13
N THR A 676 -16.76 -7.48 -1.97
CA THR A 676 -17.97 -8.22 -1.62
C THR A 676 -17.71 -9.12 -0.43
N SER A 677 -18.68 -9.16 0.47
CA SER A 677 -18.64 -10.05 1.64
C SER A 677 -20.04 -10.40 2.10
N ASN A 678 -20.20 -11.52 2.76
CA ASN A 678 -21.36 -11.85 3.56
C ASN A 678 -20.92 -12.37 4.94
N GLN A 679 -21.84 -12.40 5.88
CA GLN A 679 -21.61 -13.05 7.17
C GLN A 679 -21.92 -14.53 7.04
N VAL A 680 -21.21 -15.35 7.77
CA VAL A 680 -21.45 -16.80 7.80
C VAL A 680 -22.90 -17.09 8.25
N GLY A 681 -23.60 -17.85 7.42
CA GLY A 681 -25.01 -18.17 7.62
C GLY A 681 -26.02 -17.10 7.18
N ASP A 682 -25.54 -15.97 6.65
CA ASP A 682 -26.36 -14.93 6.04
C ASP A 682 -26.28 -15.08 4.51
N PRO A 683 -27.38 -15.32 3.79
CA PRO A 683 -27.38 -15.41 2.34
C PRO A 683 -27.21 -14.05 1.63
N ASP A 684 -27.35 -12.95 2.36
CA ASP A 684 -27.34 -11.61 1.79
C ASP A 684 -25.91 -11.10 1.60
N ILE A 685 -25.52 -10.95 0.34
CA ILE A 685 -24.21 -10.44 -0.05
C ILE A 685 -24.21 -8.92 0.05
N SER A 686 -23.17 -8.39 0.66
CA SER A 686 -22.89 -6.97 0.79
C SER A 686 -21.90 -6.53 -0.29
N TYR A 687 -22.24 -5.50 -1.07
CA TYR A 687 -21.48 -5.00 -2.21
C TYR A 687 -20.94 -3.60 -1.96
N ARG A 688 -19.69 -3.34 -2.35
CA ARG A 688 -19.15 -1.99 -2.50
C ARG A 688 -19.08 -1.60 -3.97
N PRO A 689 -19.98 -0.73 -4.47
CA PRO A 689 -19.97 -0.32 -5.87
C PRO A 689 -18.65 0.34 -6.27
N GLY A 690 -18.10 -0.11 -7.40
CA GLY A 690 -16.99 0.57 -8.07
C GLY A 690 -17.46 1.76 -8.88
N ASN A 691 -16.54 2.65 -9.27
CA ASN A 691 -16.85 3.81 -10.07
C ASN A 691 -17.39 3.43 -11.45
N PRO A 692 -18.45 4.10 -11.95
CA PRO A 692 -18.92 3.95 -13.31
C PRO A 692 -17.87 4.52 -14.29
N ARG A 693 -18.23 4.58 -15.58
CA ARG A 693 -17.38 5.27 -16.54
C ARG A 693 -17.08 6.69 -16.09
N SER A 694 -15.79 6.98 -15.88
CA SER A 694 -15.30 8.26 -15.38
C SER A 694 -14.26 8.81 -16.35
N ALA A 695 -14.32 10.12 -16.61
CA ALA A 695 -13.42 10.81 -17.52
C ALA A 695 -12.69 11.94 -16.79
N TYR A 696 -11.42 12.11 -17.14
CA TYR A 696 -10.54 13.14 -16.59
C TYR A 696 -9.75 13.78 -17.73
N ALA A 697 -9.43 15.06 -17.59
CA ALA A 697 -8.56 15.78 -18.51
C ALA A 697 -7.69 16.78 -17.74
N GLY A 698 -6.47 16.93 -18.18
CA GLY A 698 -5.51 17.82 -17.52
C GLY A 698 -4.43 18.32 -18.46
N PHE A 699 -3.63 19.20 -17.92
CA PHE A 699 -2.40 19.65 -18.55
C PHE A 699 -1.25 19.64 -17.55
N ARG A 700 -0.05 19.42 -18.07
CA ARG A 700 1.20 19.57 -17.36
C ARG A 700 2.06 20.59 -18.11
N TYR A 701 2.68 21.50 -17.37
CA TYR A 701 3.60 22.47 -17.95
C TYR A 701 4.88 22.52 -17.14
N THR A 702 6.01 22.26 -17.81
CA THR A 702 7.35 22.28 -17.23
C THR A 702 8.14 23.46 -17.79
N PHE A 703 8.70 24.28 -16.88
CA PHE A 703 9.48 25.47 -17.19
C PHE A 703 10.97 25.16 -17.21
#